data_d09c861e330007313664ab19eed51b61
#
_entry.id   d09c861e330007313664ab19eed51b61
#
_cell.length_a   1.000
_cell.length_b   1.000
_cell.length_c   1.000
_cell.angle_alpha   90.00
_cell.angle_beta   90.00
_cell.angle_gamma   90.00
#
_symmetry.space_group_name_H-M   'P 1'
#
loop_
_entity.id
_entity.type
_entity.pdbx_description
1 polymer ?
#
loop_
_entity_poly.entity_id
_entity_poly.type
_entity_poly.pdbx_seq_one_letter_code
_entity_poly.pdbx_strand_id
1 'polypeptide(L)'
;MAQGSVQVTHGGTSRWRRRTGEYASLSAALEAASDGDVLTVAPGTYRENLVIERTVTLRGPERSGGGPVRIAPADGVALTLRSAALVQDLQIEGQDSAVPAVLVEDAAPELAGLRVMTRSAAGIEVRGGARPTVRRCTVDNPAGLGLSIMGAAGGSYEECEVVAAGQSGVLVRDGARPRLAHCRVHLASGAGITLQGEGSTLEAVGCEVYEIKGSGVRVASRASGHFTDCRVHRTSADGVTLDTDAVVTLADCDIHDIPENAVDLRSRSVLTLTRSTVRRFGRNGLSVWDPGTRVDANGCEIHESTGDYPAVWVSDGATAVLDTCRVHTVPDALFVLDRGSRADVLDSDLSQVRGTAVSVSDGAVVQLDDSRISKAGTGAWFRDHGSGGVLSGCTVDETATGVIVTKGADPTVERCTVSGAAEAGFYVSAEGRGTFHNCRVTGSRGYGFHVIDGCRTTLRRCRTERCTRGGYEFAEEGPTVEDCTSDESAAPVAPLAAPAVGTAPSAAQGTPGLLTATVTVPRQRTASPRTEAAPAGDESAAEQPEEEARAPKEVLGELDALVGLEGVKREVRALTDMIEVGRRRQAAGLKAASARRHLVFTGSPGTGKTTVARLYGEILRSLGVLRRGHLKEVSRVDLVGEHIGSTAIRTQEAFEKAKGGVLFIDEAYALAPQDAGRDFGREAIDTLVKLMEDHRDDVVVIVAGYTTEMEHFLASNPGVASRFSRTISFGDYAPEELLLIVEQQADEHEYDLSEGARQALLRYFARLPKGPSFGNGRTARQTFEAMVERHAGRVAQLPDPTTEDLTLLYPEDLPRSA
;
A
#
# COMPACT_ATOMS: atom_id res chain seq x y z
N MET A 1 13.82 1.88 50.36
CA MET A 1 13.30 0.83 49.46
C MET A 1 13.89 -0.47 50.03
N ALA A 2 13.06 -1.39 50.49
CA ALA A 2 13.51 -2.63 51.07
C ALA A 2 14.12 -3.53 49.97
N GLN A 3 15.37 -3.93 50.10
CA GLN A 3 15.98 -5.03 49.38
C GLN A 3 15.27 -6.31 49.82
N GLY A 4 14.62 -7.00 48.85
CA GLY A 4 13.96 -8.28 49.11
C GLY A 4 14.99 -9.37 49.38
N SER A 5 14.68 -10.32 50.21
CA SER A 5 15.51 -11.51 50.47
C SER A 5 15.22 -12.59 49.44
N VAL A 6 16.24 -13.36 49.06
CA VAL A 6 16.14 -14.50 48.17
C VAL A 6 16.27 -15.77 48.99
N GLN A 7 15.27 -16.67 48.93
CA GLN A 7 15.35 -17.98 49.60
C GLN A 7 15.74 -19.06 48.58
N VAL A 8 16.83 -19.76 48.83
CA VAL A 8 17.28 -20.89 48.02
C VAL A 8 16.87 -22.19 48.71
N THR A 9 16.11 -23.02 48.01
CA THR A 9 15.75 -24.36 48.45
C THR A 9 16.56 -25.38 47.63
N HIS A 10 17.50 -26.06 48.28
CA HIS A 10 18.33 -27.07 47.63
C HIS A 10 17.55 -28.36 47.33
N GLY A 11 17.56 -28.80 46.07
CA GLY A 11 16.94 -30.01 45.59
C GLY A 11 17.80 -31.26 45.91
N GLY A 12 17.53 -31.99 46.98
CA GLY A 12 18.20 -33.26 47.30
C GLY A 12 17.24 -34.44 47.22
N THR A 13 17.63 -35.52 46.56
CA THR A 13 16.90 -36.80 46.46
C THR A 13 16.79 -37.60 47.75
N SER A 14 17.36 -37.10 48.85
CA SER A 14 17.28 -37.73 50.19
C SER A 14 16.26 -37.07 51.09
N ARG A 15 15.39 -37.83 51.68
CA ARG A 15 14.25 -37.49 52.59
C ARG A 15 14.59 -36.66 53.83
N TRP A 16 15.81 -36.15 53.98
CA TRP A 16 16.25 -35.46 55.20
C TRP A 16 17.05 -34.16 54.92
N ARG A 17 16.44 -33.02 55.31
CA ARG A 17 16.97 -31.64 55.40
C ARG A 17 16.94 -30.84 54.04
N ARG A 18 15.81 -30.15 53.81
CA ARG A 18 15.85 -28.90 53.03
C ARG A 18 16.68 -27.88 53.79
N ARG A 19 17.84 -27.50 53.25
CA ARG A 19 18.58 -26.30 53.69
C ARG A 19 18.04 -25.10 52.95
N THR A 20 17.50 -24.13 53.67
CA THR A 20 17.13 -22.81 53.12
C THR A 20 18.26 -21.83 53.42
N GLY A 21 18.84 -21.21 52.43
CA GLY A 21 19.75 -20.07 52.54
C GLY A 21 19.01 -18.79 52.15
N GLU A 22 19.23 -17.70 52.92
CA GLU A 22 18.78 -16.36 52.53
C GLU A 22 19.97 -15.56 51.99
N TYR A 23 19.79 -14.94 50.82
CA TYR A 23 20.80 -14.16 50.14
C TYR A 23 20.34 -12.72 49.93
N ALA A 24 21.27 -11.78 50.00
CA ALA A 24 21.00 -10.36 49.85
C ALA A 24 20.90 -9.90 48.41
N SER A 25 21.38 -10.71 47.42
CA SER A 25 21.29 -10.43 45.98
C SER A 25 20.96 -11.70 45.20
N LEU A 26 20.36 -11.52 44.03
CA LEU A 26 20.03 -12.63 43.12
C LEU A 26 21.30 -13.26 42.51
N SER A 27 22.28 -12.44 42.14
CA SER A 27 23.55 -12.94 41.60
C SER A 27 24.29 -13.84 42.61
N ALA A 28 24.38 -13.45 43.89
CA ALA A 28 24.99 -14.27 44.93
C ALA A 28 24.19 -15.58 45.16
N ALA A 29 22.87 -15.54 45.05
CA ALA A 29 22.06 -16.75 45.18
C ALA A 29 22.27 -17.69 44.00
N LEU A 30 22.37 -17.19 42.76
CA LEU A 30 22.65 -17.97 41.56
C LEU A 30 24.07 -18.59 41.58
N GLU A 31 25.06 -17.85 42.05
CA GLU A 31 26.43 -18.37 42.20
C GLU A 31 26.51 -19.51 43.23
N ALA A 32 25.75 -19.43 44.31
CA ALA A 32 25.73 -20.42 45.38
C ALA A 32 24.81 -21.62 45.04
N ALA A 33 23.91 -21.52 44.06
CA ALA A 33 22.96 -22.57 43.68
C ALA A 33 23.65 -23.75 42.98
N SER A 34 23.09 -24.91 43.13
CA SER A 34 23.48 -26.14 42.40
C SER A 34 22.38 -26.55 41.41
N ASP A 35 22.71 -27.41 40.46
CA ASP A 35 21.70 -27.93 39.52
C ASP A 35 20.53 -28.59 40.27
N GLY A 36 19.33 -28.23 39.85
CA GLY A 36 18.08 -28.69 40.49
C GLY A 36 17.59 -27.83 41.66
N ASP A 37 18.32 -26.78 42.05
CA ASP A 37 17.89 -25.90 43.13
C ASP A 37 16.75 -24.96 42.68
N VAL A 38 15.90 -24.61 43.67
CA VAL A 38 14.79 -23.68 43.49
C VAL A 38 15.05 -22.38 44.24
N LEU A 39 15.14 -21.30 43.47
CA LEU A 39 15.29 -19.95 43.98
C LEU A 39 13.93 -19.25 43.99
N THR A 40 13.36 -18.98 45.15
CA THR A 40 12.13 -18.22 45.29
C THR A 40 12.50 -16.77 45.63
N VAL A 41 12.07 -15.86 44.79
CA VAL A 41 12.44 -14.45 44.87
C VAL A 41 11.34 -13.68 45.58
N ALA A 42 11.72 -12.90 46.61
CA ALA A 42 10.79 -12.02 47.29
C ALA A 42 10.38 -10.82 46.42
N PRO A 43 9.16 -10.27 46.56
CA PRO A 43 8.73 -9.07 45.85
C PRO A 43 9.72 -7.91 46.07
N GLY A 44 10.08 -7.20 45.02
CA GLY A 44 11.00 -6.07 45.04
C GLY A 44 11.63 -5.78 43.70
N THR A 45 12.47 -4.77 43.63
CA THR A 45 13.22 -4.41 42.43
C THR A 45 14.71 -4.75 42.64
N TYR A 46 15.21 -5.61 41.75
CA TYR A 46 16.57 -6.08 41.71
C TYR A 46 17.31 -5.41 40.57
N ARG A 47 18.35 -4.63 40.88
CA ARG A 47 19.12 -3.87 39.86
C ARG A 47 20.40 -4.63 39.51
N GLU A 48 20.21 -5.85 39.01
CA GLU A 48 21.29 -6.79 38.73
C GLU A 48 21.16 -7.36 37.34
N ASN A 49 22.29 -7.55 36.66
CA ASN A 49 22.35 -8.30 35.41
C ASN A 49 22.50 -9.77 35.79
N LEU A 50 21.48 -10.58 35.47
CA LEU A 50 21.47 -11.98 35.88
C LEU A 50 22.00 -12.85 34.75
N VAL A 51 22.91 -13.78 35.09
CA VAL A 51 23.40 -14.82 34.19
C VAL A 51 23.12 -16.18 34.82
N ILE A 52 22.38 -17.03 34.15
CA ILE A 52 22.00 -18.35 34.60
C ILE A 52 22.71 -19.40 33.73
N GLU A 53 23.74 -20.01 34.32
CA GLU A 53 24.57 -21.05 33.68
C GLU A 53 24.30 -22.46 34.20
N ARG A 54 23.43 -22.58 35.22
CA ARG A 54 23.08 -23.86 35.87
C ARG A 54 21.60 -24.17 35.69
N THR A 55 21.24 -25.43 35.75
CA THR A 55 19.85 -25.90 35.66
C THR A 55 19.11 -25.64 36.98
N VAL A 56 18.65 -24.42 37.15
CA VAL A 56 17.92 -23.99 38.35
C VAL A 56 16.50 -23.57 38.02
N THR A 57 15.63 -23.54 39.03
CA THR A 57 14.31 -22.90 38.93
C THR A 57 14.36 -21.54 39.58
N LEU A 58 14.15 -20.45 38.86
CA LEU A 58 14.01 -19.10 39.38
C LEU A 58 12.55 -18.69 39.30
N ARG A 59 11.87 -18.46 40.40
CA ARG A 59 10.44 -18.12 40.39
C ARG A 59 10.11 -16.94 41.29
N GLY A 60 9.19 -16.10 40.81
CA GLY A 60 8.52 -15.08 41.61
C GLY A 60 7.47 -15.71 42.54
N PRO A 61 6.83 -14.91 43.41
CA PRO A 61 5.75 -15.38 44.27
C PRO A 61 4.50 -15.72 43.46
N GLU A 62 3.80 -16.80 43.83
CA GLU A 62 2.45 -17.06 43.38
C GLU A 62 1.53 -15.87 43.71
N ARG A 63 0.64 -15.47 42.82
CA ARG A 63 -0.15 -14.22 42.83
C ARG A 63 -1.02 -13.89 44.05
N SER A 64 -0.72 -14.33 45.25
CA SER A 64 -1.47 -14.03 46.47
C SER A 64 -0.73 -13.06 47.40
N GLY A 65 -0.84 -11.75 47.16
CA GLY A 65 -0.64 -10.71 48.18
C GLY A 65 0.72 -10.02 48.20
N GLY A 66 1.65 -10.30 47.31
CA GLY A 66 2.94 -9.60 47.21
C GLY A 66 3.05 -8.81 45.91
N GLY A 67 3.80 -7.70 45.90
CA GLY A 67 4.09 -6.95 44.67
C GLY A 67 4.93 -7.81 43.67
N PRO A 68 5.15 -7.34 42.40
CA PRO A 68 5.95 -8.06 41.43
C PRO A 68 7.45 -8.13 41.81
N VAL A 69 8.10 -9.17 41.35
CA VAL A 69 9.56 -9.23 41.33
C VAL A 69 10.02 -8.58 40.05
N ARG A 70 10.77 -7.49 40.11
CA ARG A 70 11.30 -6.74 39.00
C ARG A 70 12.80 -6.88 38.90
N ILE A 71 13.30 -7.32 37.77
CA ILE A 71 14.71 -7.32 37.42
C ILE A 71 14.92 -6.12 36.48
N ALA A 72 15.62 -5.09 37.00
CA ALA A 72 15.74 -3.80 36.31
C ALA A 72 17.18 -3.24 36.48
N PRO A 73 18.17 -3.79 35.77
CA PRO A 73 19.52 -3.26 35.78
C PRO A 73 19.55 -1.85 35.17
N ALA A 74 20.62 -1.10 35.43
CA ALA A 74 20.80 0.23 34.88
C ALA A 74 21.18 0.20 33.37
N ASP A 75 21.96 -0.81 32.98
CA ASP A 75 22.47 -1.04 31.63
C ASP A 75 22.69 -2.54 31.35
N GLY A 76 22.97 -2.88 30.11
CA GLY A 76 23.27 -4.24 29.71
C GLY A 76 22.03 -5.16 29.69
N VAL A 77 22.28 -6.46 29.47
CA VAL A 77 21.26 -7.50 29.42
C VAL A 77 20.73 -7.80 30.83
N ALA A 78 19.43 -7.70 31.03
CA ALA A 78 18.81 -7.92 32.32
C ALA A 78 18.85 -9.42 32.74
N LEU A 79 18.62 -10.33 31.81
CA LEU A 79 18.63 -11.77 32.05
C LEU A 79 19.30 -12.52 30.89
N THR A 80 20.41 -13.20 31.17
CA THR A 80 21.09 -14.10 30.22
C THR A 80 20.92 -15.54 30.67
N LEU A 81 20.52 -16.42 29.74
CA LEU A 81 20.23 -17.84 29.94
C LEU A 81 21.14 -18.69 29.06
N ARG A 82 22.03 -19.45 29.70
CA ARG A 82 22.97 -20.38 29.06
C ARG A 82 22.83 -21.84 29.55
N SER A 83 21.71 -22.14 30.17
CA SER A 83 21.36 -23.47 30.67
C SER A 83 19.90 -23.79 30.51
N ALA A 84 19.50 -25.04 30.78
CA ALA A 84 18.12 -25.50 30.80
C ALA A 84 17.38 -25.09 32.08
N ALA A 85 17.44 -23.82 32.44
CA ALA A 85 16.78 -23.30 33.62
C ALA A 85 15.27 -23.09 33.40
N LEU A 86 14.53 -23.09 34.51
CA LEU A 86 13.12 -22.69 34.52
C LEU A 86 12.99 -21.30 35.15
N VAL A 87 12.46 -20.32 34.44
CA VAL A 87 12.21 -18.95 34.91
C VAL A 87 10.73 -18.63 34.85
N GLN A 88 10.15 -18.26 36.00
CA GLN A 88 8.70 -18.10 36.11
C GLN A 88 8.29 -16.82 36.85
N ASP A 89 7.20 -16.19 36.37
CA ASP A 89 6.44 -15.13 37.04
C ASP A 89 7.30 -13.93 37.48
N LEU A 90 8.18 -13.46 36.59
CA LEU A 90 9.05 -12.29 36.81
C LEU A 90 8.69 -11.17 35.84
N GLN A 91 8.95 -9.94 36.25
CA GLN A 91 8.95 -8.76 35.38
C GLN A 91 10.40 -8.37 35.06
N ILE A 92 10.71 -8.25 33.78
CA ILE A 92 12.03 -7.87 33.28
C ILE A 92 11.94 -6.45 32.69
N GLU A 93 12.78 -5.55 33.11
CA GLU A 93 12.84 -4.17 32.65
C GLU A 93 14.24 -3.87 32.10
N GLY A 94 14.40 -3.82 30.77
CA GLY A 94 15.63 -3.40 30.11
C GLY A 94 15.59 -1.92 29.71
N GLN A 95 16.68 -1.21 29.82
CA GLN A 95 16.81 0.20 29.47
C GLN A 95 17.89 0.46 28.41
N ASP A 96 18.74 -0.51 28.16
CA ASP A 96 19.85 -0.39 27.22
C ASP A 96 19.37 -0.71 25.80
N SER A 97 19.38 0.30 24.93
CA SER A 97 18.93 0.16 23.54
C SER A 97 19.88 -0.62 22.62
N ALA A 98 21.10 -0.91 23.08
CA ALA A 98 22.11 -1.61 22.28
C ALA A 98 22.05 -3.13 22.42
N VAL A 99 21.42 -3.65 23.47
CA VAL A 99 21.37 -5.09 23.80
C VAL A 99 19.94 -5.54 24.06
N PRO A 100 19.63 -6.86 24.01
CA PRO A 100 18.31 -7.36 24.37
C PRO A 100 18.07 -7.29 25.88
N ALA A 101 16.81 -7.24 26.30
CA ALA A 101 16.47 -7.32 27.71
C ALA A 101 16.65 -8.75 28.25
N VAL A 102 16.24 -9.76 27.47
CA VAL A 102 16.45 -11.19 27.77
C VAL A 102 17.23 -11.82 26.62
N LEU A 103 18.32 -12.50 26.95
CA LEU A 103 19.16 -13.23 26.01
C LEU A 103 19.15 -14.73 26.31
N VAL A 104 18.83 -15.56 25.35
CA VAL A 104 18.94 -17.01 25.41
C VAL A 104 20.00 -17.47 24.41
N GLU A 105 21.08 -18.06 24.90
CA GLU A 105 22.25 -18.41 24.09
C GLU A 105 22.62 -19.87 24.31
N ASP A 106 22.62 -20.68 23.23
CA ASP A 106 23.01 -22.09 23.20
C ASP A 106 22.35 -22.97 24.28
N ALA A 107 21.12 -22.65 24.69
CA ALA A 107 20.43 -23.31 25.79
C ALA A 107 18.96 -23.61 25.45
N ALA A 108 18.34 -24.44 26.30
CA ALA A 108 16.91 -24.78 26.17
C ALA A 108 16.15 -24.51 27.49
N PRO A 109 16.08 -23.26 27.95
CA PRO A 109 15.34 -22.89 29.14
C PRO A 109 13.82 -22.94 28.90
N GLU A 110 13.07 -23.02 30.01
CA GLU A 110 11.66 -22.77 30.05
C GLU A 110 11.38 -21.39 30.67
N LEU A 111 10.66 -20.54 29.94
CA LEU A 111 10.22 -19.21 30.37
C LEU A 111 8.70 -19.21 30.47
N ALA A 112 8.16 -18.95 31.66
CA ALA A 112 6.72 -19.00 31.87
C ALA A 112 6.18 -17.78 32.61
N GLY A 113 5.16 -17.12 32.07
CA GLY A 113 4.49 -16.00 32.73
C GLY A 113 5.35 -14.75 32.91
N LEU A 114 6.39 -14.57 32.11
CA LEU A 114 7.28 -13.38 32.17
C LEU A 114 6.56 -12.16 31.57
N ARG A 115 6.82 -11.00 32.18
CA ARG A 115 6.47 -9.70 31.63
C ARG A 115 7.75 -8.94 31.29
N VAL A 116 8.08 -8.84 30.02
CA VAL A 116 9.24 -8.11 29.54
C VAL A 116 8.77 -6.73 29.06
N MET A 117 9.04 -5.70 29.84
CA MET A 117 8.69 -4.29 29.54
C MET A 117 10.00 -3.53 29.36
N THR A 118 10.32 -3.13 28.15
CA THR A 118 11.68 -2.72 27.85
C THR A 118 11.76 -1.64 26.76
N ARG A 119 12.92 -0.98 26.67
CA ARG A 119 13.32 -0.11 25.55
C ARG A 119 14.65 -0.57 24.95
N SER A 120 14.86 -1.85 24.89
CA SER A 120 16.08 -2.53 24.46
C SER A 120 16.07 -2.81 22.95
N ALA A 121 17.19 -3.28 22.39
CA ALA A 121 17.29 -3.70 21.01
C ALA A 121 16.26 -4.80 20.66
N ALA A 122 16.06 -5.75 21.59
CA ALA A 122 14.99 -6.75 21.53
C ALA A 122 14.46 -7.03 22.95
N GLY A 123 13.17 -7.38 23.03
CA GLY A 123 12.59 -7.84 24.29
C GLY A 123 13.18 -9.19 24.70
N ILE A 124 13.07 -10.20 23.84
CA ILE A 124 13.71 -11.50 24.00
C ILE A 124 14.50 -11.81 22.74
N GLU A 125 15.79 -12.05 22.88
CA GLU A 125 16.66 -12.53 21.80
C GLU A 125 17.08 -13.97 22.03
N VAL A 126 16.95 -14.80 21.01
CA VAL A 126 17.32 -16.23 21.03
C VAL A 126 18.28 -16.48 19.89
N ARG A 127 19.49 -16.99 20.22
CA ARG A 127 20.56 -17.16 19.24
C ARG A 127 21.41 -18.42 19.50
N GLY A 128 22.32 -18.68 18.59
CA GLY A 128 23.14 -19.89 18.61
C GLY A 128 22.30 -21.13 18.31
N GLY A 129 22.49 -22.20 19.09
CA GLY A 129 21.68 -23.42 19.03
C GLY A 129 20.49 -23.46 19.97
N ALA A 130 20.12 -22.33 20.56
CA ALA A 130 19.12 -22.25 21.63
C ALA A 130 17.71 -22.70 21.17
N ARG A 131 17.02 -23.43 22.07
CA ARG A 131 15.66 -23.95 21.82
C ARG A 131 14.79 -23.77 23.07
N PRO A 132 14.46 -22.55 23.48
CA PRO A 132 13.63 -22.31 24.65
C PRO A 132 12.19 -22.80 24.44
N THR A 133 11.52 -23.08 25.56
CA THR A 133 10.05 -23.17 25.65
C THR A 133 9.54 -21.92 26.33
N VAL A 134 8.82 -21.08 25.64
CA VAL A 134 8.31 -19.78 26.14
C VAL A 134 6.78 -19.84 26.20
N ARG A 135 6.20 -19.71 27.38
CA ARG A 135 4.76 -19.86 27.59
C ARG A 135 4.17 -18.67 28.34
N ARG A 136 3.05 -18.15 27.85
CA ARG A 136 2.27 -17.06 28.49
C ARG A 136 3.13 -15.86 28.90
N CYS A 137 4.11 -15.53 28.06
CA CYS A 137 4.95 -14.36 28.27
C CYS A 137 4.39 -13.17 27.49
N THR A 138 4.49 -11.97 28.09
CA THR A 138 4.16 -10.71 27.43
C THR A 138 5.43 -9.92 27.19
N VAL A 139 5.63 -9.44 25.96
CA VAL A 139 6.77 -8.63 25.56
C VAL A 139 6.28 -7.29 25.03
N ASP A 140 6.66 -6.22 25.69
CA ASP A 140 6.37 -4.82 25.33
C ASP A 140 7.70 -4.09 25.12
N ASN A 141 8.02 -3.71 23.87
CA ASN A 141 9.26 -3.04 23.53
C ASN A 141 9.05 -1.92 22.48
N PRO A 142 8.60 -0.74 22.86
CA PRO A 142 8.32 0.35 21.95
C PRO A 142 9.56 0.95 21.26
N ALA A 143 10.77 0.53 21.62
CA ALA A 143 12.01 1.03 21.01
C ALA A 143 12.64 0.06 19.99
N GLY A 144 12.41 -1.26 20.13
CA GLY A 144 13.10 -2.28 19.34
C GLY A 144 12.21 -3.44 18.92
N LEU A 145 12.83 -4.59 18.70
CA LEU A 145 12.13 -5.83 18.35
C LEU A 145 11.40 -6.41 19.56
N GLY A 146 10.26 -7.06 19.33
CA GLY A 146 9.61 -7.85 20.38
C GLY A 146 10.39 -9.13 20.66
N LEU A 147 10.30 -10.12 19.75
CA LEU A 147 11.07 -11.35 19.75
C LEU A 147 12.07 -11.34 18.60
N SER A 148 13.32 -11.67 18.87
CA SER A 148 14.39 -11.83 17.86
C SER A 148 14.96 -13.24 17.93
N ILE A 149 14.80 -14.05 16.87
CA ILE A 149 15.23 -15.44 16.82
C ILE A 149 16.14 -15.61 15.61
N MET A 150 17.41 -15.94 15.87
CA MET A 150 18.44 -15.91 14.83
C MET A 150 19.45 -17.05 14.91
N GLY A 151 20.13 -17.29 13.80
CA GLY A 151 21.10 -18.38 13.65
C GLY A 151 20.40 -19.74 13.66
N ALA A 152 21.03 -20.77 14.21
CA ALA A 152 20.45 -22.11 14.31
C ALA A 152 19.37 -22.24 15.42
N ALA A 153 18.94 -21.13 16.01
CA ALA A 153 17.97 -21.09 17.10
C ALA A 153 16.58 -21.54 16.66
N GLY A 154 15.76 -21.91 17.63
CA GLY A 154 14.36 -22.32 17.40
C GLY A 154 13.54 -22.17 18.68
N GLY A 155 12.90 -23.27 19.08
CA GLY A 155 12.08 -23.34 20.30
C GLY A 155 10.59 -23.20 20.03
N SER A 156 9.79 -23.34 21.09
CA SER A 156 8.33 -23.24 21.08
C SER A 156 7.88 -22.03 21.88
N TYR A 157 6.98 -21.25 21.27
CA TYR A 157 6.38 -20.05 21.88
C TYR A 157 4.87 -20.29 21.92
N GLU A 158 4.31 -20.41 23.12
CA GLU A 158 2.91 -20.78 23.31
C GLU A 158 2.16 -19.73 24.12
N GLU A 159 1.00 -19.29 23.62
CA GLU A 159 0.15 -18.29 24.28
C GLU A 159 0.90 -16.99 24.65
N CYS A 160 1.91 -16.63 23.87
CA CYS A 160 2.69 -15.42 24.11
C CYS A 160 2.05 -14.20 23.44
N GLU A 161 2.28 -13.03 24.03
CA GLU A 161 1.79 -11.75 23.51
C GLU A 161 2.96 -10.78 23.28
N VAL A 162 3.08 -10.28 22.06
CA VAL A 162 4.04 -9.24 21.70
C VAL A 162 3.28 -7.95 21.41
N VAL A 163 3.54 -6.93 22.21
CA VAL A 163 2.78 -5.68 22.18
C VAL A 163 3.73 -4.52 21.86
N ALA A 164 3.26 -3.57 21.07
CA ALA A 164 3.88 -2.26 20.85
C ALA A 164 5.37 -2.31 20.49
N ALA A 165 5.81 -3.29 19.68
CA ALA A 165 7.19 -3.32 19.19
C ALA A 165 7.49 -2.08 18.32
N GLY A 166 8.61 -1.39 18.62
CA GLY A 166 9.05 -0.23 17.83
C GLY A 166 9.53 -0.59 16.42
N GLN A 167 9.87 -1.85 16.21
CA GLN A 167 10.24 -2.47 14.94
C GLN A 167 9.29 -3.64 14.66
N SER A 168 9.80 -4.78 14.16
CA SER A 168 8.97 -5.98 13.98
C SER A 168 8.60 -6.60 15.33
N GLY A 169 7.36 -7.08 15.42
CA GLY A 169 6.90 -7.83 16.61
C GLY A 169 7.72 -9.10 16.82
N VAL A 170 7.84 -9.93 15.79
CA VAL A 170 8.67 -11.13 15.76
C VAL A 170 9.59 -11.08 14.55
N LEU A 171 10.89 -11.24 14.76
CA LEU A 171 11.91 -11.37 13.71
C LEU A 171 12.54 -12.76 13.75
N VAL A 172 12.47 -13.49 12.64
CA VAL A 172 13.12 -14.79 12.44
C VAL A 172 14.10 -14.68 11.27
N ARG A 173 15.39 -14.96 11.54
CA ARG A 173 16.42 -14.81 10.50
C ARG A 173 17.61 -15.77 10.69
N ASP A 174 18.48 -15.78 9.68
CA ASP A 174 19.79 -16.48 9.72
C ASP A 174 19.67 -17.99 9.97
N GLY A 175 18.63 -18.63 9.40
CA GLY A 175 18.39 -20.08 9.48
C GLY A 175 17.64 -20.54 10.73
N ALA A 176 17.05 -19.62 11.51
CA ALA A 176 16.25 -19.94 12.68
C ALA A 176 14.95 -20.70 12.35
N ARG A 177 14.48 -21.55 13.28
CA ARG A 177 13.31 -22.44 13.06
C ARG A 177 12.43 -22.51 14.31
N PRO A 178 11.77 -21.43 14.71
CA PRO A 178 10.81 -21.43 15.81
C PRO A 178 9.45 -22.00 15.42
N ARG A 179 8.67 -22.34 16.47
CA ARG A 179 7.25 -22.63 16.38
C ARG A 179 6.46 -21.68 17.29
N LEU A 180 5.47 -21.00 16.74
CA LEU A 180 4.53 -20.16 17.48
C LEU A 180 3.16 -20.83 17.53
N ALA A 181 2.56 -20.91 18.71
CA ALA A 181 1.23 -21.48 18.88
C ALA A 181 0.37 -20.54 19.73
N HIS A 182 -0.79 -20.16 19.21
CA HIS A 182 -1.76 -19.28 19.88
C HIS A 182 -1.17 -17.98 20.41
N CYS A 183 -0.17 -17.43 19.67
CA CYS A 183 0.46 -16.16 20.01
C CYS A 183 -0.28 -14.98 19.38
N ARG A 184 -0.23 -13.83 20.07
CA ARG A 184 -0.76 -12.56 19.58
C ARG A 184 0.39 -11.58 19.35
N VAL A 185 0.37 -10.93 18.19
CA VAL A 185 1.34 -9.89 17.83
C VAL A 185 0.57 -8.65 17.39
N HIS A 186 0.70 -7.56 18.11
CA HIS A 186 -0.07 -6.35 17.79
C HIS A 186 0.64 -5.05 18.17
N LEU A 187 0.15 -3.93 17.60
CA LEU A 187 0.67 -2.58 17.80
C LEU A 187 2.15 -2.41 17.40
N ALA A 188 2.69 -3.28 16.53
CA ALA A 188 4.05 -3.12 16.04
C ALA A 188 4.15 -1.95 15.03
N SER A 189 5.25 -1.18 15.12
CA SER A 189 5.52 -0.06 14.21
C SER A 189 6.12 -0.51 12.87
N GLY A 190 6.80 -1.66 12.84
CA GLY A 190 7.22 -2.36 11.63
C GLY A 190 6.24 -3.45 11.25
N ALA A 191 6.72 -4.57 10.70
CA ALA A 191 5.88 -5.72 10.42
C ALA A 191 5.50 -6.46 11.71
N GLY A 192 4.34 -7.13 11.69
CA GLY A 192 3.97 -7.99 12.83
C GLY A 192 4.95 -9.15 12.98
N ILE A 193 5.10 -9.95 11.92
CA ILE A 193 6.06 -11.05 11.85
C ILE A 193 6.95 -10.85 10.62
N THR A 194 8.26 -10.92 10.79
CA THR A 194 9.24 -10.86 9.70
C THR A 194 10.05 -12.15 9.66
N LEU A 195 10.07 -12.81 8.50
CA LEU A 195 10.95 -13.94 8.20
C LEU A 195 11.91 -13.55 7.10
N GLN A 196 13.19 -13.74 7.30
CA GLN A 196 14.17 -13.42 6.27
C GLN A 196 15.40 -14.32 6.33
N GLY A 197 16.04 -14.53 5.18
CA GLY A 197 17.27 -15.29 5.04
C GLY A 197 17.05 -16.77 4.79
N GLU A 198 17.93 -17.31 3.96
CA GLU A 198 17.90 -18.71 3.54
C GLU A 198 17.93 -19.68 4.72
N GLY A 199 17.08 -20.70 4.70
CA GLY A 199 16.94 -21.69 5.76
C GLY A 199 16.15 -21.25 6.99
N SER A 200 15.74 -19.99 7.06
CA SER A 200 14.82 -19.49 8.10
C SER A 200 13.42 -20.03 7.85
N THR A 201 12.83 -20.67 8.86
CA THR A 201 11.47 -21.23 8.76
C THR A 201 10.65 -20.86 9.99
N LEU A 202 9.36 -20.66 9.80
CA LEU A 202 8.40 -20.45 10.90
C LEU A 202 7.22 -21.39 10.74
N GLU A 203 6.87 -22.08 11.80
CA GLU A 203 5.58 -22.75 11.95
C GLU A 203 4.71 -21.92 12.91
N ALA A 204 3.57 -21.40 12.43
CA ALA A 204 2.62 -20.63 13.23
C ALA A 204 1.24 -21.29 13.20
N VAL A 205 0.67 -21.54 14.38
CA VAL A 205 -0.63 -22.22 14.52
C VAL A 205 -1.51 -21.42 15.46
N GLY A 206 -2.72 -21.06 15.01
CA GLY A 206 -3.71 -20.35 15.81
C GLY A 206 -3.25 -18.95 16.25
N CYS A 207 -2.33 -18.34 15.53
CA CYS A 207 -1.77 -17.03 15.87
C CYS A 207 -2.61 -15.89 15.30
N GLU A 208 -2.60 -14.74 15.98
CA GLU A 208 -3.30 -13.53 15.58
C GLU A 208 -2.30 -12.35 15.45
N VAL A 209 -2.32 -11.68 14.28
CA VAL A 209 -1.48 -10.54 13.96
C VAL A 209 -2.37 -9.37 13.57
N TYR A 210 -2.37 -8.29 14.36
CA TYR A 210 -3.33 -7.21 14.15
C TYR A 210 -2.84 -5.84 14.64
N GLU A 211 -3.47 -4.77 14.15
CA GLU A 211 -3.13 -3.38 14.49
C GLU A 211 -1.63 -3.08 14.22
N ILE A 212 -1.14 -3.50 13.08
CA ILE A 212 0.26 -3.33 12.65
C ILE A 212 0.39 -2.11 11.74
N LYS A 213 1.40 -1.24 11.96
CA LYS A 213 1.65 -0.09 11.09
C LYS A 213 2.33 -0.47 9.76
N GLY A 214 3.04 -1.58 9.71
CA GLY A 214 3.59 -2.18 8.50
C GLY A 214 2.72 -3.32 7.99
N SER A 215 3.33 -4.25 7.25
CA SER A 215 2.68 -5.49 6.81
C SER A 215 2.44 -6.43 8.01
N GLY A 216 1.33 -7.17 7.99
CA GLY A 216 1.04 -8.14 9.04
C GLY A 216 2.13 -9.22 9.13
N VAL A 217 2.39 -9.89 8.01
CA VAL A 217 3.46 -10.89 7.86
C VAL A 217 4.31 -10.53 6.66
N ARG A 218 5.63 -10.51 6.82
CA ARG A 218 6.59 -10.31 5.73
C ARG A 218 7.55 -11.49 5.66
N VAL A 219 7.65 -12.11 4.49
CA VAL A 219 8.57 -13.23 4.24
C VAL A 219 9.44 -12.89 3.03
N ALA A 220 10.76 -12.96 3.19
CA ALA A 220 11.69 -12.54 2.14
C ALA A 220 12.99 -13.35 2.15
N SER A 221 13.80 -13.19 1.09
CA SER A 221 15.18 -13.70 1.02
C SER A 221 15.27 -15.22 1.24
N ARG A 222 14.46 -16.01 0.53
CA ARG A 222 14.42 -17.48 0.58
C ARG A 222 13.99 -18.07 1.92
N ALA A 223 13.30 -17.28 2.74
CA ALA A 223 12.69 -17.79 3.96
C ALA A 223 11.39 -18.55 3.64
N SER A 224 10.96 -19.42 4.54
CA SER A 224 9.70 -20.15 4.39
C SER A 224 8.83 -20.08 5.64
N GLY A 225 7.51 -20.07 5.45
CA GLY A 225 6.53 -19.97 6.51
C GLY A 225 5.36 -20.96 6.32
N HIS A 226 4.94 -21.57 7.42
CA HIS A 226 3.72 -22.38 7.47
C HIS A 226 2.79 -21.81 8.52
N PHE A 227 1.65 -21.28 8.09
CA PHE A 227 0.64 -20.66 8.94
C PHE A 227 -0.64 -21.48 8.85
N THR A 228 -1.15 -21.92 9.99
CA THR A 228 -2.40 -22.72 10.07
C THR A 228 -3.33 -22.08 11.09
N ASP A 229 -4.59 -21.90 10.73
CA ASP A 229 -5.63 -21.28 11.61
C ASP A 229 -5.20 -19.91 12.13
N CYS A 230 -4.47 -19.13 11.32
CA CYS A 230 -3.98 -17.82 11.71
C CYS A 230 -4.89 -16.69 11.19
N ARG A 231 -4.92 -15.57 11.93
CA ARG A 231 -5.63 -14.36 11.53
C ARG A 231 -4.68 -13.19 11.36
N VAL A 232 -4.83 -12.48 10.23
CA VAL A 232 -4.08 -11.26 9.94
C VAL A 232 -5.07 -10.15 9.61
N HIS A 233 -5.10 -9.09 10.41
CA HIS A 233 -6.08 -8.03 10.17
C HIS A 233 -5.68 -6.67 10.74
N ARG A 234 -6.32 -5.60 10.23
CA ARG A 234 -6.09 -4.21 10.66
C ARG A 234 -4.60 -3.82 10.60
N THR A 235 -3.98 -4.09 9.47
CA THR A 235 -2.65 -3.57 9.13
C THR A 235 -2.77 -2.20 8.45
N SER A 236 -1.71 -1.39 8.44
CA SER A 236 -1.71 -0.14 7.66
C SER A 236 -1.06 -0.28 6.28
N ALA A 237 -0.41 -1.40 6.03
CA ALA A 237 0.12 -1.83 4.73
C ALA A 237 -0.52 -3.18 4.36
N ASP A 238 0.14 -3.98 3.54
CA ASP A 238 -0.37 -5.30 3.11
C ASP A 238 -0.57 -6.26 4.29
N GLY A 239 -1.49 -7.20 4.12
CA GLY A 239 -1.70 -8.25 5.11
C GLY A 239 -0.52 -9.22 5.18
N VAL A 240 -0.18 -9.83 4.05
CA VAL A 240 0.95 -10.76 3.89
C VAL A 240 1.76 -10.35 2.67
N THR A 241 3.06 -10.14 2.85
CA THR A 241 3.99 -9.79 1.76
C THR A 241 5.03 -10.88 1.57
N LEU A 242 5.18 -11.37 0.34
CA LEU A 242 6.21 -12.34 -0.05
C LEU A 242 7.15 -11.72 -1.08
N ASP A 243 8.45 -11.83 -0.84
CA ASP A 243 9.47 -11.25 -1.72
C ASP A 243 10.71 -12.16 -1.79
N THR A 244 11.45 -12.07 -2.89
CA THR A 244 12.76 -12.69 -3.11
C THR A 244 12.82 -14.19 -2.76
N ASP A 245 12.21 -15.01 -3.63
CA ASP A 245 12.20 -16.49 -3.52
C ASP A 245 11.56 -17.01 -2.21
N ALA A 246 10.65 -16.26 -1.59
CA ALA A 246 9.95 -16.69 -0.38
C ALA A 246 8.95 -17.83 -0.69
N VAL A 247 8.79 -18.76 0.25
CA VAL A 247 7.83 -19.86 0.12
C VAL A 247 6.92 -19.90 1.34
N VAL A 248 5.62 -19.73 1.14
CA VAL A 248 4.65 -19.67 2.23
C VAL A 248 3.46 -20.59 1.96
N THR A 249 3.00 -21.24 3.02
CA THR A 249 1.73 -21.97 3.04
C THR A 249 0.81 -21.33 4.07
N LEU A 250 -0.41 -20.96 3.65
CA LEU A 250 -1.48 -20.48 4.51
C LEU A 250 -2.65 -21.49 4.42
N ALA A 251 -2.97 -22.12 5.51
CA ALA A 251 -4.06 -23.09 5.58
C ALA A 251 -5.07 -22.69 6.65
N ASP A 252 -6.35 -22.67 6.30
CA ASP A 252 -7.44 -22.32 7.21
C ASP A 252 -7.28 -20.93 7.86
N CYS A 253 -6.65 -19.97 7.14
CA CYS A 253 -6.35 -18.63 7.60
C CYS A 253 -7.42 -17.61 7.20
N ASP A 254 -7.58 -16.54 8.01
CA ASP A 254 -8.48 -15.41 7.72
C ASP A 254 -7.68 -14.10 7.65
N ILE A 255 -7.63 -13.51 6.45
CA ILE A 255 -6.93 -12.24 6.19
C ILE A 255 -7.99 -11.18 5.87
N HIS A 256 -8.12 -10.17 6.74
CA HIS A 256 -9.22 -9.22 6.59
C HIS A 256 -8.93 -7.83 7.15
N ASP A 257 -9.75 -6.85 6.73
CA ASP A 257 -9.62 -5.45 7.15
C ASP A 257 -8.24 -4.88 6.82
N ILE A 258 -7.80 -5.09 5.58
CA ILE A 258 -6.51 -4.64 5.05
C ILE A 258 -6.74 -3.48 4.08
N PRO A 259 -6.20 -2.28 4.30
CA PRO A 259 -6.43 -1.12 3.43
C PRO A 259 -5.69 -1.20 2.10
N GLU A 260 -4.63 -1.97 2.00
CA GLU A 260 -3.82 -2.23 0.81
C GLU A 260 -4.12 -3.64 0.25
N ASN A 261 -3.13 -4.36 -0.28
CA ASN A 261 -3.31 -5.74 -0.74
C ASN A 261 -3.43 -6.69 0.46
N ALA A 262 -4.42 -7.58 0.43
CA ALA A 262 -4.46 -8.59 1.48
C ALA A 262 -3.26 -9.53 1.40
N VAL A 263 -2.85 -9.91 0.19
CA VAL A 263 -1.63 -10.68 -0.07
C VAL A 263 -0.92 -10.10 -1.29
N ASP A 264 0.37 -9.78 -1.16
CA ASP A 264 1.23 -9.28 -2.22
C ASP A 264 2.44 -10.21 -2.43
N LEU A 265 2.61 -10.70 -3.65
CA LEU A 265 3.66 -11.65 -4.02
C LEU A 265 4.54 -11.10 -5.14
N ARG A 266 5.86 -11.16 -4.95
CA ARG A 266 6.85 -10.68 -5.93
C ARG A 266 8.09 -11.58 -5.98
N SER A 267 8.93 -11.34 -6.99
CA SER A 267 10.31 -11.80 -7.05
C SER A 267 10.47 -13.33 -6.89
N ARG A 268 9.73 -14.11 -7.67
CA ARG A 268 9.74 -15.58 -7.71
C ARG A 268 9.26 -16.25 -6.42
N SER A 269 8.47 -15.54 -5.64
CA SER A 269 7.88 -16.13 -4.44
C SER A 269 6.74 -17.08 -4.77
N VAL A 270 6.52 -18.04 -3.89
CA VAL A 270 5.47 -19.06 -4.04
C VAL A 270 4.56 -19.05 -2.82
N LEU A 271 3.26 -18.90 -3.06
CA LEU A 271 2.23 -19.03 -2.03
C LEU A 271 1.31 -20.21 -2.34
N THR A 272 1.11 -21.07 -1.35
CA THR A 272 0.02 -22.04 -1.34
C THR A 272 -1.04 -21.60 -0.34
N LEU A 273 -2.25 -21.35 -0.81
CA LEU A 273 -3.39 -20.90 -0.01
C LEU A 273 -4.45 -22.00 -0.03
N THR A 274 -4.85 -22.51 1.14
CA THR A 274 -5.80 -23.61 1.22
C THR A 274 -6.91 -23.32 2.23
N ARG A 275 -8.17 -23.47 1.83
CA ARG A 275 -9.36 -23.25 2.66
C ARG A 275 -9.33 -21.96 3.48
N SER A 276 -8.73 -20.92 2.92
CA SER A 276 -8.52 -19.65 3.59
C SER A 276 -9.47 -18.59 3.06
N THR A 277 -9.77 -17.61 3.89
CA THR A 277 -10.66 -16.49 3.55
C THR A 277 -9.85 -15.20 3.43
N VAL A 278 -10.07 -14.45 2.35
CA VAL A 278 -9.51 -13.13 2.11
C VAL A 278 -10.66 -12.15 1.90
N ARG A 279 -10.82 -11.20 2.80
CA ARG A 279 -11.99 -10.30 2.76
C ARG A 279 -11.73 -8.90 3.29
N ARG A 280 -12.55 -7.93 2.86
CA ARG A 280 -12.46 -6.51 3.24
C ARG A 280 -11.05 -5.94 3.04
N PHE A 281 -10.58 -5.98 1.81
CA PHE A 281 -9.32 -5.43 1.36
C PHE A 281 -9.54 -4.18 0.50
N GLY A 282 -8.60 -3.21 0.58
CA GLY A 282 -8.74 -1.92 -0.10
C GLY A 282 -8.20 -1.93 -1.53
N ARG A 283 -7.23 -2.79 -1.85
CA ARG A 283 -6.69 -2.98 -3.19
C ARG A 283 -7.00 -4.38 -3.72
N ASN A 284 -6.02 -5.23 -3.82
CA ASN A 284 -6.22 -6.59 -4.32
C ASN A 284 -6.32 -7.59 -3.16
N GLY A 285 -7.16 -8.60 -3.32
CA GLY A 285 -7.15 -9.77 -2.45
C GLY A 285 -5.86 -10.58 -2.62
N LEU A 286 -5.50 -10.86 -3.89
CA LEU A 286 -4.24 -11.46 -4.29
C LEU A 286 -3.59 -10.59 -5.37
N SER A 287 -2.39 -10.11 -5.14
CA SER A 287 -1.57 -9.32 -6.05
C SER A 287 -0.31 -10.12 -6.37
N VAL A 288 -0.13 -10.53 -7.64
CA VAL A 288 0.91 -11.50 -8.06
C VAL A 288 1.72 -10.91 -9.22
N TRP A 289 3.00 -10.63 -8.97
CA TRP A 289 3.89 -9.92 -9.88
C TRP A 289 5.17 -10.69 -10.13
N ASP A 290 5.83 -10.41 -11.22
CA ASP A 290 7.14 -10.89 -11.66
C ASP A 290 7.18 -12.33 -12.18
N PRO A 291 8.05 -12.60 -13.17
CA PRO A 291 8.24 -13.92 -13.74
C PRO A 291 8.69 -14.95 -12.69
N GLY A 292 8.02 -16.09 -12.67
CA GLY A 292 8.30 -17.17 -11.73
C GLY A 292 7.61 -17.03 -10.37
N THR A 293 6.91 -15.92 -10.11
CA THR A 293 6.04 -15.78 -8.95
C THR A 293 4.75 -16.56 -9.15
N ARG A 294 4.30 -17.26 -8.12
CA ARG A 294 3.17 -18.16 -8.23
C ARG A 294 2.29 -18.16 -6.99
N VAL A 295 0.98 -18.17 -7.20
CA VAL A 295 -0.01 -18.47 -6.17
C VAL A 295 -0.82 -19.69 -6.58
N ASP A 296 -0.97 -20.65 -5.66
CA ASP A 296 -1.86 -21.80 -5.78
C ASP A 296 -2.93 -21.71 -4.66
N ALA A 297 -4.14 -21.28 -5.03
CA ALA A 297 -5.27 -21.18 -4.12
C ALA A 297 -6.25 -22.33 -4.34
N ASN A 298 -6.58 -23.05 -3.27
CA ASN A 298 -7.49 -24.19 -3.31
C ASN A 298 -8.57 -24.10 -2.24
N GLY A 299 -9.83 -24.14 -2.64
CA GLY A 299 -10.97 -24.07 -1.73
C GLY A 299 -11.07 -22.76 -0.97
N CYS A 300 -10.59 -21.64 -1.53
CA CYS A 300 -10.51 -20.35 -0.89
C CYS A 300 -11.69 -19.45 -1.23
N GLU A 301 -11.99 -18.51 -0.33
CA GLU A 301 -13.02 -17.49 -0.53
C GLU A 301 -12.40 -16.09 -0.51
N ILE A 302 -12.61 -15.31 -1.60
CA ILE A 302 -12.08 -13.95 -1.76
C ILE A 302 -13.26 -13.01 -2.00
N HIS A 303 -13.53 -12.10 -1.06
CA HIS A 303 -14.76 -11.31 -1.13
C HIS A 303 -14.72 -9.97 -0.38
N GLU A 304 -15.75 -9.16 -0.61
CA GLU A 304 -15.95 -7.88 0.09
C GLU A 304 -14.80 -6.88 -0.11
N SER A 305 -14.36 -6.66 -1.35
CA SER A 305 -13.42 -5.57 -1.63
C SER A 305 -14.03 -4.22 -1.22
N THR A 306 -13.27 -3.41 -0.53
CA THR A 306 -13.66 -2.04 -0.12
C THR A 306 -13.18 -0.96 -1.09
N GLY A 307 -12.29 -1.32 -2.05
CA GLY A 307 -11.79 -0.44 -3.10
C GLY A 307 -12.34 -0.80 -4.48
N ASP A 308 -11.75 -0.22 -5.51
CA ASP A 308 -12.17 -0.39 -6.93
C ASP A 308 -11.15 -1.23 -7.75
N TYR A 309 -10.31 -2.00 -7.08
CA TYR A 309 -9.33 -2.89 -7.71
C TYR A 309 -9.88 -4.31 -7.87
N PRO A 310 -9.40 -5.10 -8.85
CA PRO A 310 -9.80 -6.50 -8.99
C PRO A 310 -9.35 -7.34 -7.78
N ALA A 311 -10.16 -8.36 -7.46
CA ALA A 311 -9.84 -9.23 -6.33
C ALA A 311 -8.54 -10.00 -6.53
N VAL A 312 -8.27 -10.45 -7.76
CA VAL A 312 -7.02 -11.14 -8.12
C VAL A 312 -6.38 -10.42 -9.28
N TRP A 313 -5.13 -10.01 -9.10
CA TRP A 313 -4.30 -9.35 -10.09
C TRP A 313 -3.08 -10.21 -10.41
N VAL A 314 -2.83 -10.50 -11.69
CA VAL A 314 -1.71 -11.30 -12.17
C VAL A 314 -1.04 -10.59 -13.32
N SER A 315 0.24 -10.20 -13.17
CA SER A 315 0.97 -9.47 -14.20
C SER A 315 2.47 -9.77 -14.21
N ASP A 316 3.18 -9.20 -15.17
CA ASP A 316 4.63 -9.32 -15.33
C ASP A 316 5.13 -10.78 -15.42
N GLY A 317 4.38 -11.66 -16.06
CA GLY A 317 4.79 -13.06 -16.23
C GLY A 317 4.56 -13.96 -15.02
N ALA A 318 3.76 -13.53 -14.06
CA ALA A 318 3.37 -14.32 -12.90
C ALA A 318 2.29 -15.37 -13.23
N THR A 319 2.06 -16.29 -12.30
CA THR A 319 1.06 -17.35 -12.45
C THR A 319 0.14 -17.43 -11.23
N ALA A 320 -1.17 -17.54 -11.47
CA ALA A 320 -2.16 -17.87 -10.45
C ALA A 320 -2.94 -19.13 -10.81
N VAL A 321 -3.21 -19.96 -9.81
CA VAL A 321 -4.12 -21.10 -9.92
C VAL A 321 -5.21 -20.94 -8.88
N LEU A 322 -6.46 -20.92 -9.32
CA LEU A 322 -7.65 -20.88 -8.48
C LEU A 322 -8.43 -22.16 -8.70
N ASP A 323 -8.38 -23.06 -7.74
CA ASP A 323 -9.06 -24.35 -7.80
C ASP A 323 -10.15 -24.42 -6.72
N THR A 324 -11.38 -24.71 -7.12
CA THR A 324 -12.54 -24.76 -6.21
C THR A 324 -12.73 -23.49 -5.36
N CYS A 325 -12.31 -22.34 -5.91
CA CYS A 325 -12.36 -21.06 -5.24
C CYS A 325 -13.68 -20.32 -5.49
N ARG A 326 -14.03 -19.43 -4.57
CA ARG A 326 -15.14 -18.50 -4.72
C ARG A 326 -14.63 -17.06 -4.64
N VAL A 327 -14.87 -16.28 -5.71
CA VAL A 327 -14.58 -14.85 -5.74
C VAL A 327 -15.88 -14.09 -5.95
N HIS A 328 -16.29 -13.27 -4.96
CA HIS A 328 -17.60 -12.62 -5.05
C HIS A 328 -17.68 -11.29 -4.29
N THR A 329 -18.68 -10.50 -4.61
CA THR A 329 -18.93 -9.20 -3.99
C THR A 329 -17.71 -8.26 -4.12
N VAL A 330 -17.21 -8.18 -5.35
CA VAL A 330 -15.99 -7.41 -5.71
C VAL A 330 -16.25 -6.51 -6.93
N PRO A 331 -15.44 -5.46 -7.14
CA PRO A 331 -15.55 -4.64 -8.35
C PRO A 331 -15.29 -5.46 -9.59
N ASP A 332 -14.16 -6.11 -9.67
CA ASP A 332 -13.71 -7.02 -10.71
C ASP A 332 -13.11 -8.27 -10.03
N ALA A 333 -13.18 -9.45 -10.68
CA ALA A 333 -12.73 -10.65 -9.99
C ALA A 333 -11.28 -11.03 -10.34
N LEU A 334 -10.95 -11.23 -11.62
CA LEU A 334 -9.64 -11.68 -12.05
C LEU A 334 -9.13 -10.86 -13.24
N PHE A 335 -7.98 -10.21 -13.07
CA PHE A 335 -7.26 -9.55 -14.15
C PHE A 335 -5.93 -10.25 -14.39
N VAL A 336 -5.68 -10.61 -15.66
CA VAL A 336 -4.44 -11.23 -16.12
C VAL A 336 -3.88 -10.37 -17.25
N LEU A 337 -2.72 -9.78 -16.99
CA LEU A 337 -2.11 -8.79 -17.87
C LEU A 337 -0.68 -9.19 -18.19
N ASP A 338 -0.19 -8.69 -19.31
CA ASP A 338 1.18 -8.82 -19.77
C ASP A 338 1.57 -10.21 -20.29
N ARG A 339 2.41 -10.17 -21.30
CA ARG A 339 2.91 -11.37 -21.93
C ARG A 339 3.69 -12.27 -20.96
N GLY A 340 3.27 -13.53 -20.88
CA GLY A 340 3.85 -14.52 -19.98
C GLY A 340 3.06 -14.74 -18.71
N SER A 341 2.14 -13.82 -18.38
CA SER A 341 1.22 -13.98 -17.26
C SER A 341 0.14 -15.03 -17.58
N ARG A 342 -0.18 -15.83 -16.60
CA ARG A 342 -1.16 -16.91 -16.73
C ARG A 342 -2.04 -17.04 -15.50
N ALA A 343 -3.33 -17.30 -15.72
CA ALA A 343 -4.21 -17.79 -14.67
C ALA A 343 -4.93 -19.06 -15.10
N ASP A 344 -4.99 -20.05 -14.21
CA ASP A 344 -5.76 -21.27 -14.36
C ASP A 344 -6.87 -21.27 -13.30
N VAL A 345 -8.12 -21.34 -13.74
CA VAL A 345 -9.33 -21.28 -12.90
C VAL A 345 -10.14 -22.54 -13.12
N LEU A 346 -10.26 -23.38 -12.09
CA LEU A 346 -10.84 -24.72 -12.15
C LEU A 346 -11.98 -24.82 -11.14
N ASP A 347 -13.12 -25.38 -11.54
CA ASP A 347 -14.28 -25.63 -10.67
C ASP A 347 -14.65 -24.46 -9.73
N SER A 348 -14.46 -23.22 -10.18
CA SER A 348 -14.54 -22.03 -9.36
C SER A 348 -15.78 -21.18 -9.67
N ASP A 349 -16.25 -20.38 -8.69
CA ASP A 349 -17.41 -19.48 -8.80
C ASP A 349 -16.98 -18.01 -8.71
N LEU A 350 -17.15 -17.28 -9.79
CA LEU A 350 -16.93 -15.83 -9.89
C LEU A 350 -18.28 -15.12 -9.95
N SER A 351 -18.76 -14.57 -8.85
CA SER A 351 -20.13 -14.10 -8.75
C SER A 351 -20.29 -12.74 -8.08
N GLN A 352 -21.40 -12.04 -8.36
CA GLN A 352 -21.68 -10.70 -7.80
C GLN A 352 -20.53 -9.71 -8.07
N VAL A 353 -20.06 -9.67 -9.31
CA VAL A 353 -18.98 -8.81 -9.78
C VAL A 353 -19.58 -7.57 -10.44
N ARG A 354 -19.24 -6.37 -9.97
CA ARG A 354 -19.82 -5.13 -10.54
C ARG A 354 -19.39 -4.87 -11.98
N GLY A 355 -18.14 -5.12 -12.29
CA GLY A 355 -17.50 -4.93 -13.59
C GLY A 355 -17.24 -6.24 -14.32
N THR A 356 -15.99 -6.56 -14.55
CA THR A 356 -15.55 -7.72 -15.35
C THR A 356 -15.13 -8.88 -14.45
N ALA A 357 -15.70 -10.06 -14.67
CA ALA A 357 -15.31 -11.22 -13.90
C ALA A 357 -13.92 -11.74 -14.31
N VAL A 358 -13.63 -11.80 -15.61
CA VAL A 358 -12.30 -12.20 -16.11
C VAL A 358 -11.84 -11.23 -17.18
N SER A 359 -10.73 -10.55 -17.00
CA SER A 359 -10.11 -9.67 -17.99
C SER A 359 -8.72 -10.17 -18.37
N VAL A 360 -8.47 -10.30 -19.66
CA VAL A 360 -7.19 -10.80 -20.20
C VAL A 360 -6.69 -9.82 -21.26
N SER A 361 -5.49 -9.27 -21.05
CA SER A 361 -4.91 -8.26 -21.97
C SER A 361 -3.39 -8.37 -22.10
N ASP A 362 -2.87 -7.63 -23.06
CA ASP A 362 -1.43 -7.41 -23.29
C ASP A 362 -0.62 -8.69 -23.51
N GLY A 363 -1.25 -9.71 -24.12
CA GLY A 363 -0.62 -10.99 -24.44
C GLY A 363 -0.64 -12.03 -23.32
N ALA A 364 -1.42 -11.80 -22.27
CA ALA A 364 -1.66 -12.77 -21.21
C ALA A 364 -2.57 -13.93 -21.64
N VAL A 365 -2.57 -15.00 -20.84
CA VAL A 365 -3.33 -16.21 -21.14
C VAL A 365 -4.11 -16.68 -19.91
N VAL A 366 -5.37 -17.08 -20.12
CA VAL A 366 -6.20 -17.66 -19.08
C VAL A 366 -6.69 -19.07 -19.50
N GLN A 367 -6.83 -19.96 -18.54
CA GLN A 367 -7.55 -21.19 -18.69
C GLN A 367 -8.67 -21.24 -17.66
N LEU A 368 -9.92 -21.32 -18.13
CA LEU A 368 -11.09 -21.52 -17.28
C LEU A 368 -11.71 -22.88 -17.64
N ASP A 369 -11.77 -23.76 -16.66
CA ASP A 369 -12.39 -25.07 -16.83
C ASP A 369 -13.53 -25.26 -15.82
N ASP A 370 -14.69 -25.71 -16.31
CA ASP A 370 -15.87 -26.09 -15.54
C ASP A 370 -16.31 -25.07 -14.46
N SER A 371 -15.98 -23.79 -14.71
CA SER A 371 -16.17 -22.69 -13.75
C SER A 371 -17.45 -21.90 -14.05
N ARG A 372 -17.99 -21.26 -13.03
CA ARG A 372 -19.20 -20.45 -13.13
C ARG A 372 -18.88 -18.97 -12.98
N ILE A 373 -19.47 -18.17 -13.89
CA ILE A 373 -19.51 -16.70 -13.78
C ILE A 373 -20.96 -16.28 -13.67
N SER A 374 -21.31 -15.47 -12.67
CA SER A 374 -22.71 -15.03 -12.54
C SER A 374 -22.82 -13.63 -11.94
N LYS A 375 -23.85 -12.89 -12.40
CA LYS A 375 -24.14 -11.52 -11.92
C LYS A 375 -22.93 -10.60 -12.05
N ALA A 376 -22.37 -10.53 -13.27
CA ALA A 376 -21.25 -9.65 -13.60
C ALA A 376 -21.67 -8.63 -14.67
N GLY A 377 -20.97 -7.50 -14.74
CA GLY A 377 -21.11 -6.59 -15.87
C GLY A 377 -20.67 -7.29 -17.16
N THR A 378 -19.45 -7.78 -17.20
CA THR A 378 -18.92 -8.62 -18.29
C THR A 378 -18.45 -9.96 -17.71
N GLY A 379 -18.81 -11.07 -18.36
CA GLY A 379 -18.35 -12.38 -17.94
C GLY A 379 -16.86 -12.56 -18.17
N ALA A 380 -16.42 -12.56 -19.42
CA ALA A 380 -14.99 -12.59 -19.74
C ALA A 380 -14.68 -11.56 -20.85
N TRP A 381 -13.56 -10.86 -20.72
CA TRP A 381 -13.12 -9.88 -21.71
C TRP A 381 -11.67 -10.16 -22.13
N PHE A 382 -11.51 -10.51 -23.40
CA PHE A 382 -10.21 -10.71 -24.04
C PHE A 382 -9.91 -9.50 -24.94
N ARG A 383 -8.78 -8.88 -24.75
CA ARG A 383 -8.36 -7.71 -25.53
C ARG A 383 -6.86 -7.74 -25.83
N ASP A 384 -6.48 -7.10 -26.92
CA ASP A 384 -5.12 -6.92 -27.39
C ASP A 384 -4.47 -8.18 -28.02
N HIS A 385 -3.60 -7.94 -29.01
CA HIS A 385 -2.93 -9.02 -29.73
C HIS A 385 -2.10 -9.95 -28.83
N GLY A 386 -2.26 -11.24 -29.03
CA GLY A 386 -1.54 -12.27 -28.29
C GLY A 386 -2.24 -12.68 -27.00
N SER A 387 -3.26 -11.93 -26.57
CA SER A 387 -4.12 -12.32 -25.46
C SER A 387 -5.10 -13.40 -25.88
N GLY A 388 -5.33 -14.37 -24.99
CA GLY A 388 -6.23 -15.48 -25.30
C GLY A 388 -6.30 -16.50 -24.19
N GLY A 389 -6.52 -17.72 -24.56
CA GLY A 389 -6.63 -18.86 -23.65
C GLY A 389 -7.82 -19.73 -23.97
N VAL A 390 -8.23 -20.54 -23.01
CA VAL A 390 -9.30 -21.52 -23.20
C VAL A 390 -10.38 -21.33 -22.14
N LEU A 391 -11.63 -21.23 -22.56
CA LEU A 391 -12.79 -21.38 -21.68
C LEU A 391 -13.47 -22.70 -22.05
N SER A 392 -13.56 -23.63 -21.13
CA SER A 392 -14.09 -24.97 -21.39
C SER A 392 -15.11 -25.40 -20.34
N GLY A 393 -16.30 -25.80 -20.79
CA GLY A 393 -17.36 -26.24 -19.88
C GLY A 393 -17.97 -25.15 -18.97
N CYS A 394 -17.62 -23.90 -19.14
CA CYS A 394 -18.03 -22.81 -18.26
C CYS A 394 -19.49 -22.39 -18.46
N THR A 395 -20.10 -21.90 -17.36
CA THR A 395 -21.41 -21.27 -17.37
C THR A 395 -21.30 -19.78 -17.04
N VAL A 396 -21.96 -18.94 -17.87
CA VAL A 396 -21.98 -17.48 -17.69
C VAL A 396 -23.43 -17.03 -17.61
N ASP A 397 -23.85 -16.58 -16.42
CA ASP A 397 -25.25 -16.29 -16.14
C ASP A 397 -25.46 -14.83 -15.71
N GLU A 398 -26.55 -14.21 -16.15
CA GLU A 398 -27.00 -12.87 -15.68
C GLU A 398 -25.90 -11.80 -15.80
N THR A 399 -25.31 -11.66 -16.98
CA THR A 399 -24.29 -10.63 -17.29
C THR A 399 -24.86 -9.58 -18.25
N ALA A 400 -24.22 -8.40 -18.35
CA ALA A 400 -24.52 -7.49 -19.45
C ALA A 400 -24.06 -8.10 -20.78
N THR A 401 -22.80 -8.51 -20.85
CA THR A 401 -22.27 -9.28 -21.99
C THR A 401 -21.56 -10.54 -21.48
N GLY A 402 -21.81 -11.69 -22.09
CA GLY A 402 -21.22 -12.95 -21.66
C GLY A 402 -19.70 -12.98 -21.88
N VAL A 403 -19.27 -12.97 -23.15
CA VAL A 403 -17.85 -12.94 -23.51
C VAL A 403 -17.59 -11.86 -24.55
N ILE A 404 -16.59 -11.03 -24.30
CA ILE A 404 -16.14 -9.98 -25.23
C ILE A 404 -14.74 -10.32 -25.76
N VAL A 405 -14.54 -10.20 -27.08
CA VAL A 405 -13.24 -10.38 -27.72
C VAL A 405 -12.95 -9.18 -28.62
N THR A 406 -11.85 -8.48 -28.36
CA THR A 406 -11.51 -7.23 -29.03
C THR A 406 -10.03 -7.10 -29.34
N LYS A 407 -9.68 -6.17 -30.23
CA LYS A 407 -8.29 -5.74 -30.51
C LYS A 407 -7.33 -6.89 -30.85
N GLY A 408 -7.82 -7.85 -31.63
CA GLY A 408 -7.01 -8.97 -32.14
C GLY A 408 -6.73 -10.08 -31.12
N ALA A 409 -7.38 -10.09 -29.96
CA ALA A 409 -7.34 -11.22 -29.03
C ALA A 409 -7.92 -12.49 -29.68
N ASP A 410 -7.44 -13.67 -29.29
CA ASP A 410 -7.75 -14.96 -29.93
C ASP A 410 -8.01 -16.12 -28.93
N PRO A 411 -9.11 -16.06 -28.15
CA PRO A 411 -9.48 -17.13 -27.24
C PRO A 411 -10.14 -18.31 -27.96
N THR A 412 -10.05 -19.48 -27.35
CA THR A 412 -10.84 -20.67 -27.67
C THR A 412 -11.93 -20.86 -26.62
N VAL A 413 -13.18 -20.94 -27.02
CA VAL A 413 -14.31 -21.12 -26.11
C VAL A 413 -15.05 -22.40 -26.50
N GLU A 414 -15.08 -23.37 -25.61
CA GLU A 414 -15.61 -24.69 -25.86
C GLU A 414 -16.64 -25.13 -24.84
N ARG A 415 -17.76 -25.68 -25.28
CA ARG A 415 -18.82 -26.25 -24.45
C ARG A 415 -19.34 -25.27 -23.35
N CYS A 416 -19.21 -23.99 -23.61
CA CYS A 416 -19.67 -22.97 -22.69
C CYS A 416 -21.14 -22.62 -22.92
N THR A 417 -21.83 -22.30 -21.82
CA THR A 417 -23.23 -21.85 -21.87
C THR A 417 -23.31 -20.42 -21.33
N VAL A 418 -23.91 -19.52 -22.13
CA VAL A 418 -24.24 -18.16 -21.69
C VAL A 418 -25.75 -18.03 -21.56
N SER A 419 -26.23 -17.56 -20.39
CA SER A 419 -27.66 -17.38 -20.17
C SER A 419 -28.01 -16.00 -19.63
N GLY A 420 -29.11 -15.44 -20.08
CA GLY A 420 -29.67 -14.19 -19.56
C GLY A 420 -28.80 -12.94 -19.79
N ALA A 421 -27.96 -12.92 -20.82
CA ALA A 421 -27.13 -11.75 -21.14
C ALA A 421 -28.03 -10.57 -21.57
N ALA A 422 -27.76 -9.35 -21.09
CA ALA A 422 -28.55 -8.18 -21.38
C ALA A 422 -28.29 -7.60 -22.80
N GLU A 423 -27.04 -7.68 -23.27
CA GLU A 423 -26.62 -7.09 -24.56
C GLU A 423 -26.28 -8.15 -25.60
N ALA A 424 -25.34 -9.05 -25.28
CA ALA A 424 -24.97 -10.16 -26.17
C ALA A 424 -24.44 -11.36 -25.36
N GLY A 425 -24.67 -12.58 -25.87
CA GLY A 425 -24.00 -13.75 -25.33
C GLY A 425 -22.51 -13.71 -25.61
N PHE A 426 -22.13 -13.56 -26.87
CA PHE A 426 -20.75 -13.39 -27.32
C PHE A 426 -20.69 -12.15 -28.23
N TYR A 427 -19.71 -11.27 -27.93
CA TYR A 427 -19.47 -10.05 -28.70
C TYR A 427 -18.04 -10.01 -29.21
N VAL A 428 -17.84 -9.91 -30.53
CA VAL A 428 -16.51 -9.84 -31.14
C VAL A 428 -16.41 -8.59 -32.00
N SER A 429 -15.39 -7.74 -31.73
CA SER A 429 -15.19 -6.46 -32.38
C SER A 429 -13.73 -6.08 -32.54
N ALA A 430 -13.44 -5.00 -33.24
CA ALA A 430 -12.13 -4.40 -33.38
C ALA A 430 -11.04 -5.44 -33.70
N GLU A 431 -11.12 -6.13 -34.85
CA GLU A 431 -10.18 -7.17 -35.30
C GLU A 431 -10.10 -8.40 -34.37
N GLY A 432 -11.02 -8.55 -33.43
CA GLY A 432 -11.10 -9.71 -32.55
C GLY A 432 -11.13 -11.01 -33.34
N ARG A 433 -10.54 -12.04 -32.78
CA ARG A 433 -10.49 -13.39 -33.32
C ARG A 433 -11.15 -14.32 -32.33
N GLY A 434 -11.11 -15.58 -32.57
CA GLY A 434 -11.56 -16.56 -31.61
C GLY A 434 -12.26 -17.74 -32.23
N THR A 435 -12.16 -18.88 -31.58
CA THR A 435 -12.82 -20.11 -31.97
C THR A 435 -13.87 -20.48 -30.93
N PHE A 436 -15.12 -20.56 -31.35
CA PHE A 436 -16.24 -20.94 -30.49
C PHE A 436 -16.78 -22.29 -30.95
N HIS A 437 -16.66 -23.28 -30.09
CA HIS A 437 -17.03 -24.64 -30.40
C HIS A 437 -18.04 -25.21 -29.39
N ASN A 438 -19.17 -25.68 -29.90
CA ASN A 438 -20.20 -26.33 -29.07
C ASN A 438 -20.76 -25.43 -27.95
N CYS A 439 -20.80 -24.11 -28.21
CA CYS A 439 -21.30 -23.12 -27.25
C CYS A 439 -22.82 -22.94 -27.42
N ARG A 440 -23.48 -22.62 -26.27
CA ARG A 440 -24.93 -22.35 -26.24
C ARG A 440 -25.21 -20.97 -25.67
N VAL A 441 -26.10 -20.21 -26.27
CA VAL A 441 -26.64 -18.98 -25.71
C VAL A 441 -28.14 -19.12 -25.52
N THR A 442 -28.63 -18.80 -24.32
CA THR A 442 -30.07 -18.88 -24.02
C THR A 442 -30.58 -17.60 -23.37
N GLY A 443 -31.70 -17.07 -23.90
CA GLY A 443 -32.42 -15.97 -23.25
C GLY A 443 -31.65 -14.63 -23.20
N SER A 444 -30.75 -14.39 -24.17
CA SER A 444 -30.15 -13.07 -24.35
C SER A 444 -31.19 -12.03 -24.72
N ARG A 445 -31.17 -10.85 -24.08
CA ARG A 445 -32.04 -9.72 -24.50
C ARG A 445 -31.54 -9.03 -25.77
N GLY A 446 -30.29 -9.16 -26.12
CA GLY A 446 -29.67 -8.77 -27.36
C GLY A 446 -29.51 -9.96 -28.31
N TYR A 447 -28.33 -10.03 -28.93
CA TYR A 447 -27.96 -11.13 -29.82
C TYR A 447 -27.36 -12.32 -29.05
N GLY A 448 -27.43 -13.52 -29.63
CA GLY A 448 -26.70 -14.66 -29.13
C GLY A 448 -25.21 -14.51 -29.42
N PHE A 449 -24.85 -14.38 -30.71
CA PHE A 449 -23.50 -14.05 -31.18
C PHE A 449 -23.60 -12.77 -32.02
N HIS A 450 -22.79 -11.77 -31.66
CA HIS A 450 -22.68 -10.52 -32.41
C HIS A 450 -21.23 -10.32 -32.84
N VAL A 451 -20.93 -10.44 -34.10
CA VAL A 451 -19.59 -10.31 -34.71
C VAL A 451 -19.62 -9.17 -35.72
N ILE A 452 -18.84 -8.11 -35.44
CA ILE A 452 -18.76 -6.94 -36.32
C ILE A 452 -17.69 -7.10 -37.41
N ASP A 453 -17.66 -6.17 -38.37
CA ASP A 453 -16.72 -6.17 -39.50
C ASP A 453 -15.25 -6.26 -39.10
N GLY A 454 -14.43 -6.88 -39.94
CA GLY A 454 -13.00 -7.03 -39.77
C GLY A 454 -12.57 -8.11 -38.78
N CYS A 455 -13.52 -8.86 -38.22
CA CYS A 455 -13.22 -9.91 -37.21
C CYS A 455 -13.05 -11.29 -37.90
N ARG A 456 -12.01 -12.02 -37.46
CA ARG A 456 -11.72 -13.38 -38.01
C ARG A 456 -12.11 -14.43 -36.96
N THR A 457 -13.37 -14.81 -36.96
CA THR A 457 -13.96 -15.69 -35.94
C THR A 457 -14.43 -17.01 -36.59
N THR A 458 -14.31 -18.11 -35.85
CA THR A 458 -14.81 -19.42 -36.24
C THR A 458 -15.87 -19.88 -35.25
N LEU A 459 -17.08 -20.17 -35.72
CA LEU A 459 -18.18 -20.75 -34.95
C LEU A 459 -18.46 -22.16 -35.45
N ARG A 460 -18.43 -23.17 -34.58
CA ARG A 460 -18.72 -24.57 -34.89
C ARG A 460 -19.71 -25.15 -33.90
N ARG A 461 -20.81 -25.72 -34.39
CA ARG A 461 -21.83 -26.39 -33.60
C ARG A 461 -22.38 -25.53 -32.45
N CYS A 462 -22.41 -24.22 -32.63
CA CYS A 462 -22.98 -23.30 -31.66
C CYS A 462 -24.50 -23.22 -31.80
N ARG A 463 -25.19 -22.99 -30.70
CA ARG A 463 -26.64 -22.93 -30.62
C ARG A 463 -27.13 -21.71 -29.87
N THR A 464 -28.14 -21.04 -30.44
CA THR A 464 -28.80 -19.91 -29.79
C THR A 464 -30.28 -20.19 -29.61
N GLU A 465 -30.84 -19.86 -28.44
CA GLU A 465 -32.21 -20.09 -28.06
C GLU A 465 -32.80 -18.88 -27.35
N ARG A 466 -33.98 -18.43 -27.76
CA ARG A 466 -34.75 -17.36 -27.13
C ARG A 466 -33.96 -16.05 -26.98
N CYS A 467 -33.18 -15.68 -27.98
CA CYS A 467 -32.49 -14.39 -28.03
C CYS A 467 -33.42 -13.32 -28.63
N THR A 468 -33.61 -12.18 -27.96
CA THR A 468 -34.68 -11.21 -28.32
C THR A 468 -34.41 -10.44 -29.60
N ARG A 469 -33.15 -10.11 -29.91
CA ARG A 469 -32.77 -9.41 -31.14
C ARG A 469 -32.41 -10.36 -32.27
N GLY A 470 -32.03 -11.59 -31.98
CA GLY A 470 -31.65 -12.62 -32.93
C GLY A 470 -30.60 -13.55 -32.39
N GLY A 471 -30.50 -14.77 -32.91
CA GLY A 471 -29.48 -15.73 -32.53
C GLY A 471 -28.07 -15.31 -32.93
N TYR A 472 -27.97 -14.81 -34.18
CA TYR A 472 -26.70 -14.45 -34.79
C TYR A 472 -26.85 -13.12 -35.53
N GLU A 473 -25.84 -12.24 -35.36
CA GLU A 473 -25.66 -10.99 -36.09
C GLU A 473 -24.23 -10.93 -36.61
N PHE A 474 -24.06 -10.90 -37.91
CA PHE A 474 -22.75 -10.89 -38.57
C PHE A 474 -22.69 -9.74 -39.58
N ALA A 475 -21.52 -9.09 -39.66
CA ALA A 475 -21.24 -8.12 -40.70
C ALA A 475 -21.01 -8.78 -42.09
N GLU A 476 -20.87 -7.98 -43.14
CA GLU A 476 -20.78 -8.46 -44.56
C GLU A 476 -19.56 -9.40 -44.79
N GLU A 477 -18.41 -9.13 -44.19
CA GLU A 477 -17.28 -10.06 -44.12
C GLU A 477 -17.35 -10.83 -42.81
N GLY A 478 -18.22 -11.83 -42.72
CA GLY A 478 -18.59 -12.53 -41.52
C GLY A 478 -17.64 -13.66 -41.09
N PRO A 479 -17.94 -14.27 -39.94
CA PRO A 479 -17.18 -15.40 -39.38
C PRO A 479 -17.35 -16.65 -40.26
N THR A 480 -16.41 -17.60 -40.08
CA THR A 480 -16.61 -18.96 -40.58
C THR A 480 -17.62 -19.69 -39.71
N VAL A 481 -18.74 -20.14 -40.23
CA VAL A 481 -19.82 -20.77 -39.47
C VAL A 481 -20.05 -22.22 -39.97
N GLU A 482 -20.01 -23.19 -39.07
CA GLU A 482 -20.19 -24.60 -39.34
C GLU A 482 -21.18 -25.21 -38.34
N ASP A 483 -22.26 -25.86 -38.84
CA ASP A 483 -23.24 -26.59 -38.03
C ASP A 483 -23.90 -25.79 -36.89
N CYS A 484 -24.07 -24.46 -37.06
CA CYS A 484 -24.68 -23.60 -36.04
C CYS A 484 -26.20 -23.53 -36.25
N THR A 485 -26.98 -23.44 -35.15
CA THR A 485 -28.45 -23.42 -35.17
C THR A 485 -29.02 -22.31 -34.28
N SER A 486 -30.21 -21.78 -34.72
CA SER A 486 -31.02 -20.87 -33.94
C SER A 486 -32.47 -21.35 -33.91
N ASP A 487 -33.19 -21.14 -32.79
CA ASP A 487 -34.62 -21.51 -32.67
C ASP A 487 -35.56 -20.65 -33.54
N GLU A 488 -35.11 -19.52 -34.06
CA GLU A 488 -35.87 -18.66 -34.99
C GLU A 488 -35.81 -19.13 -36.42
N SER A 489 -34.99 -20.12 -36.76
CA SER A 489 -34.85 -20.64 -38.10
C SER A 489 -34.56 -22.13 -38.12
N ALA A 490 -35.45 -22.90 -38.67
CA ALA A 490 -35.25 -24.32 -38.96
C ALA A 490 -34.21 -24.59 -40.07
N ALA A 491 -33.58 -23.55 -40.62
CA ALA A 491 -32.54 -23.63 -41.63
C ALA A 491 -31.14 -23.36 -41.02
N PRO A 492 -30.11 -24.07 -41.51
CA PRO A 492 -28.74 -23.76 -41.10
C PRO A 492 -28.38 -22.32 -41.51
N VAL A 493 -27.73 -21.59 -40.58
CA VAL A 493 -27.22 -20.23 -40.82
C VAL A 493 -26.13 -20.33 -41.89
N ALA A 494 -26.44 -19.99 -43.12
CA ALA A 494 -25.46 -19.92 -44.20
C ALA A 494 -24.74 -18.55 -44.16
N PRO A 495 -23.45 -18.46 -44.47
CA PRO A 495 -22.83 -17.18 -44.71
C PRO A 495 -23.55 -16.41 -45.80
N LEU A 496 -23.88 -15.14 -45.56
CA LEU A 496 -24.47 -14.27 -46.59
C LEU A 496 -23.52 -14.19 -47.77
N ALA A 497 -23.96 -14.71 -48.91
CA ALA A 497 -23.27 -14.52 -50.19
C ALA A 497 -23.31 -13.04 -50.56
N ALA A 498 -22.18 -12.46 -50.94
CA ALA A 498 -22.04 -11.06 -51.30
C ALA A 498 -23.09 -10.66 -52.36
N PRO A 499 -23.89 -9.60 -52.18
CA PRO A 499 -24.76 -9.08 -53.20
C PRO A 499 -23.95 -8.31 -54.24
N ALA A 500 -24.30 -8.52 -55.50
CA ALA A 500 -23.73 -7.82 -56.63
C ALA A 500 -23.99 -6.31 -56.57
N VAL A 501 -23.00 -5.55 -57.02
CA VAL A 501 -22.91 -4.08 -57.06
C VAL A 501 -24.19 -3.42 -57.56
N GLY A 502 -24.81 -2.61 -56.74
CA GLY A 502 -25.90 -1.70 -57.08
C GLY A 502 -25.86 -0.46 -56.19
N THR A 503 -25.55 0.62 -56.84
CA THR A 503 -25.50 2.04 -56.44
C THR A 503 -26.27 2.46 -55.19
N ALA A 504 -25.58 3.23 -54.32
CA ALA A 504 -26.04 3.92 -53.12
C ALA A 504 -27.29 4.83 -53.28
N PRO A 505 -28.02 5.06 -52.18
CA PRO A 505 -27.98 6.42 -51.63
C PRO A 505 -27.77 6.52 -50.14
N SER A 506 -27.16 7.61 -49.86
CA SER A 506 -26.79 8.35 -48.64
C SER A 506 -27.70 8.26 -47.42
N ALA A 507 -27.03 8.17 -46.29
CA ALA A 507 -27.27 8.79 -44.97
C ALA A 507 -28.40 8.30 -44.06
N ALA A 508 -28.00 7.73 -42.93
CA ALA A 508 -28.35 8.26 -41.60
C ALA A 508 -27.47 7.59 -40.53
N GLN A 509 -26.73 8.43 -39.86
CA GLN A 509 -25.86 8.10 -38.74
C GLN A 509 -26.69 7.72 -37.52
N GLY A 510 -26.32 6.66 -36.86
CA GLY A 510 -26.78 6.31 -35.53
C GLY A 510 -25.79 5.35 -34.91
N THR A 511 -24.75 5.90 -34.30
CA THR A 511 -23.76 5.16 -33.53
C THR A 511 -24.33 4.78 -32.18
N PRO A 512 -24.33 3.52 -31.76
CA PRO A 512 -24.52 3.18 -30.35
C PRO A 512 -23.21 3.47 -29.58
N GLY A 513 -23.35 4.25 -28.51
CA GLY A 513 -22.21 4.67 -27.70
C GLY A 513 -21.48 3.49 -27.08
N LEU A 514 -20.21 3.43 -27.38
CA LEU A 514 -19.22 2.62 -26.65
C LEU A 514 -19.17 3.13 -25.22
N LEU A 515 -19.59 2.32 -24.26
CA LEU A 515 -19.28 2.56 -22.84
C LEU A 515 -17.81 2.20 -22.62
N THR A 516 -16.94 3.18 -22.76
CA THR A 516 -15.59 3.14 -22.18
C THR A 516 -15.77 3.27 -20.67
N ALA A 517 -15.63 2.18 -19.96
CA ALA A 517 -15.44 2.21 -18.52
C ALA A 517 -14.06 2.83 -18.22
N THR A 518 -14.05 4.14 -18.09
CA THR A 518 -12.92 4.87 -17.56
C THR A 518 -13.01 4.75 -16.04
N VAL A 519 -12.06 4.08 -15.44
CA VAL A 519 -11.90 4.06 -13.98
C VAL A 519 -11.59 5.48 -13.53
N THR A 520 -12.60 6.16 -13.01
CA THR A 520 -12.45 7.50 -12.42
C THR A 520 -12.32 7.34 -10.92
N VAL A 521 -11.14 7.65 -10.40
CA VAL A 521 -10.89 7.76 -8.96
C VAL A 521 -11.79 8.86 -8.38
N PRO A 522 -12.59 8.63 -7.33
CA PRO A 522 -13.43 9.66 -6.74
C PRO A 522 -12.56 10.70 -6.00
N ARG A 523 -12.49 11.90 -6.50
CA ARG A 523 -12.12 13.07 -5.71
C ARG A 523 -13.31 13.48 -4.85
N GLN A 524 -13.12 13.53 -3.55
CA GLN A 524 -14.07 14.14 -2.61
C GLN A 524 -14.34 15.59 -3.03
N ARG A 525 -15.60 15.90 -3.32
CA ARG A 525 -16.10 17.26 -3.44
C ARG A 525 -16.89 17.59 -2.18
N THR A 526 -16.44 18.60 -1.47
CA THR A 526 -17.25 19.36 -0.53
C THR A 526 -18.32 20.14 -1.27
N ALA A 527 -19.53 20.10 -0.74
CA ALA A 527 -20.72 20.74 -1.28
C ALA A 527 -20.85 22.19 -0.82
N SER A 528 -21.31 23.07 -1.69
CA SER A 528 -22.23 24.18 -1.36
C SER A 528 -22.86 24.79 -2.62
N PRO A 529 -23.97 25.54 -2.53
CA PRO A 529 -25.20 25.14 -3.18
C PRO A 529 -25.68 26.03 -4.36
N ARG A 530 -26.58 25.40 -5.11
CA ARG A 530 -27.55 25.84 -6.12
C ARG A 530 -27.71 27.32 -6.47
N THR A 531 -27.74 27.63 -7.77
CA THR A 531 -28.87 28.33 -8.41
C THR A 531 -29.08 27.82 -9.84
N GLU A 532 -30.36 27.73 -10.24
CA GLU A 532 -30.90 27.21 -11.50
C GLU A 532 -30.62 28.06 -12.73
N ALA A 533 -30.40 27.45 -13.88
CA ALA A 533 -31.19 27.62 -15.13
C ALA A 533 -30.49 26.98 -16.34
N ALA A 534 -31.24 26.19 -17.11
CA ALA A 534 -30.91 25.63 -18.41
C ALA A 534 -31.15 26.67 -19.52
N PRO A 535 -31.02 26.38 -20.87
CA PRO A 535 -30.41 25.25 -21.55
C PRO A 535 -29.51 25.59 -22.78
N ALA A 536 -28.81 24.55 -23.26
CA ALA A 536 -28.40 24.25 -24.63
C ALA A 536 -27.60 25.25 -25.49
N GLY A 537 -26.50 24.73 -26.02
CA GLY A 537 -25.74 25.29 -27.13
C GLY A 537 -24.44 24.58 -27.35
N ASP A 538 -24.38 23.83 -28.44
CA ASP A 538 -23.22 23.27 -29.07
C ASP A 538 -22.19 24.36 -29.36
N GLU A 539 -20.92 24.20 -28.88
CA GLU A 539 -19.82 25.00 -29.43
C GLU A 539 -18.46 24.30 -29.24
N SER A 540 -17.86 24.03 -30.32
CA SER A 540 -16.47 24.13 -30.75
C SER A 540 -15.46 24.62 -29.67
N ALA A 541 -14.33 23.95 -29.61
CA ALA A 541 -13.15 24.31 -28.84
C ALA A 541 -12.85 25.82 -28.94
N ALA A 542 -13.26 26.60 -27.94
CA ALA A 542 -12.89 27.99 -27.76
C ALA A 542 -11.75 28.04 -26.72
N GLU A 543 -10.66 28.65 -27.15
CA GLU A 543 -9.61 29.19 -26.30
C GLU A 543 -10.21 29.99 -25.15
N GLN A 544 -9.93 29.57 -23.92
CA GLN A 544 -10.27 30.38 -22.74
C GLN A 544 -9.54 31.70 -22.83
N PRO A 545 -10.16 32.85 -22.49
CA PRO A 545 -9.53 34.14 -22.56
C PRO A 545 -8.27 34.15 -21.67
N GLU A 546 -7.16 34.64 -22.23
CA GLU A 546 -5.93 34.91 -21.49
C GLU A 546 -6.26 35.90 -20.37
N GLU A 547 -6.35 35.43 -19.14
CA GLU A 547 -6.31 36.30 -17.95
C GLU A 547 -5.02 37.12 -18.03
N GLU A 548 -5.12 38.43 -17.97
CA GLU A 548 -4.00 39.35 -17.95
C GLU A 548 -2.99 38.93 -16.87
N ALA A 549 -1.73 38.80 -17.27
CA ALA A 549 -0.67 38.36 -16.37
C ALA A 549 -0.54 39.37 -15.23
N ARG A 550 -0.68 38.91 -14.00
CA ARG A 550 -0.52 39.74 -12.77
C ARG A 550 0.87 40.38 -12.78
N ALA A 551 1.00 41.60 -12.18
CA ALA A 551 2.28 42.27 -12.15
C ALA A 551 3.32 41.49 -11.29
N PRO A 552 4.59 41.40 -11.71
CA PRO A 552 5.62 40.64 -10.96
C PRO A 552 5.74 41.05 -9.49
N LYS A 553 5.46 42.34 -9.18
CA LYS A 553 5.47 42.85 -7.81
C LYS A 553 4.34 42.33 -6.94
N GLU A 554 3.19 42.03 -7.51
CA GLU A 554 2.05 41.46 -6.76
C GLU A 554 2.35 40.01 -6.37
N VAL A 555 2.84 39.22 -7.29
CA VAL A 555 3.15 37.79 -7.02
C VAL A 555 4.33 37.66 -6.05
N LEU A 556 5.34 38.55 -6.15
CA LEU A 556 6.40 38.64 -5.15
C LEU A 556 5.89 39.07 -3.79
N GLY A 557 4.85 39.94 -3.74
CA GLY A 557 4.17 40.32 -2.50
C GLY A 557 3.48 39.12 -1.81
N GLU A 558 2.87 38.24 -2.58
CA GLU A 558 2.29 36.97 -2.04
C GLU A 558 3.37 36.02 -1.50
N LEU A 559 4.50 35.93 -2.21
CA LEU A 559 5.65 35.15 -1.71
C LEU A 559 6.17 35.73 -0.38
N ASP A 560 6.21 37.08 -0.26
CA ASP A 560 6.64 37.74 0.96
C ASP A 560 5.66 37.56 2.12
N ALA A 561 4.37 37.45 1.83
CA ALA A 561 3.31 37.25 2.82
C ALA A 561 3.32 35.80 3.40
N LEU A 562 4.01 34.84 2.78
CA LEU A 562 4.14 33.51 3.37
C LEU A 562 4.85 33.60 4.72
N VAL A 563 4.37 32.82 5.69
CA VAL A 563 5.01 32.78 7.02
C VAL A 563 6.40 32.16 6.91
N GLY A 564 7.40 32.78 7.52
CA GLY A 564 8.78 32.29 7.54
C GLY A 564 9.42 32.21 6.15
N LEU A 565 10.20 31.13 5.92
CA LEU A 565 10.82 30.80 4.62
C LEU A 565 11.80 31.86 4.08
N GLU A 566 12.44 32.65 4.95
CA GLU A 566 13.32 33.75 4.55
C GLU A 566 14.48 33.35 3.62
N GLY A 567 15.02 32.14 3.78
CA GLY A 567 16.00 31.56 2.88
C GLY A 567 15.45 31.33 1.47
N VAL A 568 14.25 30.74 1.39
CA VAL A 568 13.53 30.43 0.16
C VAL A 568 13.15 31.71 -0.59
N LYS A 569 12.60 32.70 0.11
CA LYS A 569 12.24 34.03 -0.44
C LYS A 569 13.45 34.72 -1.08
N ARG A 570 14.60 34.70 -0.42
CA ARG A 570 15.85 35.28 -0.96
C ARG A 570 16.33 34.57 -2.24
N GLU A 571 16.28 33.22 -2.24
CA GLU A 571 16.70 32.45 -3.41
C GLU A 571 15.76 32.68 -4.61
N VAL A 572 14.43 32.68 -4.40
CA VAL A 572 13.46 32.96 -5.48
C VAL A 572 13.63 34.38 -6.02
N ARG A 573 13.85 35.39 -5.17
CA ARG A 573 14.12 36.74 -5.61
C ARG A 573 15.41 36.83 -6.44
N ALA A 574 16.49 36.21 -5.99
CA ALA A 574 17.76 36.21 -6.74
C ALA A 574 17.61 35.56 -8.13
N LEU A 575 16.78 34.49 -8.24
CA LEU A 575 16.46 33.90 -9.54
C LEU A 575 15.65 34.84 -10.43
N THR A 576 14.66 35.52 -9.85
CA THR A 576 13.81 36.51 -10.54
C THR A 576 14.65 37.65 -11.09
N ASP A 577 15.54 38.20 -10.28
CA ASP A 577 16.45 39.30 -10.68
C ASP A 577 17.39 38.88 -11.82
N MET A 578 17.96 37.66 -11.75
CA MET A 578 18.78 37.11 -12.82
C MET A 578 18.02 37.01 -14.15
N ILE A 579 16.79 36.55 -14.11
CA ILE A 579 15.94 36.39 -15.30
C ILE A 579 15.60 37.77 -15.87
N GLU A 580 15.24 38.74 -15.04
CA GLU A 580 14.91 40.09 -15.44
C GLU A 580 16.12 40.78 -16.09
N VAL A 581 17.31 40.69 -15.47
CA VAL A 581 18.54 41.22 -16.04
C VAL A 581 18.89 40.54 -17.38
N GLY A 582 18.70 39.22 -17.46
CA GLY A 582 18.89 38.47 -18.71
C GLY A 582 18.03 39.00 -19.86
N ARG A 583 16.74 39.26 -19.59
CA ARG A 583 15.80 39.85 -20.56
C ARG A 583 16.21 41.26 -20.97
N ARG A 584 16.59 42.13 -20.02
CA ARG A 584 17.08 43.51 -20.33
C ARG A 584 18.31 43.44 -21.19
N ARG A 585 19.22 42.48 -20.97
CA ARG A 585 20.40 42.29 -21.83
C ARG A 585 20.01 41.84 -23.24
N GLN A 586 19.06 40.92 -23.39
CA GLN A 586 18.55 40.52 -24.71
C GLN A 586 17.89 41.69 -25.45
N ALA A 587 17.04 42.45 -24.75
CA ALA A 587 16.42 43.65 -25.33
C ALA A 587 17.43 44.71 -25.78
N ALA A 588 18.61 44.76 -25.13
CA ALA A 588 19.74 45.64 -25.52
C ALA A 588 20.66 44.99 -26.58
N GLY A 589 20.29 43.85 -27.18
CA GLY A 589 21.11 43.18 -28.22
C GLY A 589 22.34 42.42 -27.67
N LEU A 590 22.44 42.27 -26.36
CA LEU A 590 23.57 41.58 -25.71
C LEU A 590 23.23 40.09 -25.49
N LYS A 591 24.25 39.23 -25.58
CA LYS A 591 24.08 37.82 -25.25
C LYS A 591 23.70 37.68 -23.78
N ALA A 592 22.53 37.10 -23.52
CA ALA A 592 22.15 36.68 -22.17
C ALA A 592 22.77 35.31 -21.87
N ALA A 593 23.24 35.12 -20.64
CA ALA A 593 23.61 33.78 -20.18
C ALA A 593 22.33 32.94 -20.16
N SER A 594 22.37 31.72 -20.69
CA SER A 594 21.27 30.76 -20.61
C SER A 594 21.03 30.45 -19.14
N ALA A 595 19.98 31.03 -18.58
CA ALA A 595 19.59 30.72 -17.21
C ALA A 595 18.92 29.32 -17.17
N ARG A 596 19.57 28.37 -16.54
CA ARG A 596 18.96 27.09 -16.20
C ARG A 596 17.85 27.36 -15.17
N ARG A 597 16.64 26.90 -15.42
CA ARG A 597 15.42 27.30 -14.66
C ARG A 597 14.87 26.16 -13.81
N HIS A 598 15.35 24.93 -14.00
CA HIS A 598 14.90 23.77 -13.23
C HIS A 598 15.49 23.79 -11.82
N LEU A 599 14.68 23.42 -10.82
CA LEU A 599 15.02 23.57 -9.40
C LEU A 599 14.84 22.26 -8.63
N VAL A 600 15.60 22.10 -7.57
CA VAL A 600 15.41 21.06 -6.56
C VAL A 600 14.90 21.69 -5.28
N PHE A 601 13.79 21.18 -4.73
CA PHE A 601 13.23 21.61 -3.45
C PHE A 601 13.46 20.50 -2.42
N THR A 602 14.18 20.80 -1.35
CA THR A 602 14.46 19.84 -0.28
C THR A 602 13.87 20.30 1.04
N GLY A 603 13.38 19.37 1.87
CA GLY A 603 12.88 19.67 3.21
C GLY A 603 11.71 18.79 3.61
N SER A 604 11.33 18.89 4.91
CA SER A 604 10.25 18.13 5.54
C SER A 604 8.87 18.38 4.90
N PRO A 605 7.88 17.50 5.11
CA PRO A 605 6.52 17.70 4.59
C PRO A 605 5.87 18.94 5.24
N GLY A 606 4.94 19.58 4.49
CA GLY A 606 4.19 20.72 5.00
C GLY A 606 4.99 22.03 5.15
N THR A 607 6.20 22.12 4.60
CA THR A 607 7.03 23.35 4.65
C THR A 607 6.74 24.34 3.51
N GLY A 608 5.71 24.12 2.68
CA GLY A 608 5.27 25.07 1.65
C GLY A 608 5.91 24.88 0.27
N LYS A 609 6.58 23.74 -0.02
CA LYS A 609 7.23 23.45 -1.31
C LYS A 609 6.32 23.64 -2.52
N THR A 610 5.13 23.03 -2.54
CA THR A 610 4.14 23.14 -3.64
C THR A 610 3.61 24.56 -3.79
N THR A 611 3.39 25.28 -2.68
CA THR A 611 2.93 26.68 -2.69
C THR A 611 3.96 27.60 -3.35
N VAL A 612 5.25 27.47 -2.98
CA VAL A 612 6.33 28.25 -3.58
C VAL A 612 6.54 27.87 -5.05
N ALA A 613 6.42 26.59 -5.43
CA ALA A 613 6.50 26.15 -6.83
C ALA A 613 5.41 26.82 -7.70
N ARG A 614 4.19 26.93 -7.20
CA ARG A 614 3.08 27.60 -7.88
C ARG A 614 3.37 29.10 -8.06
N LEU A 615 3.76 29.79 -7.00
CA LEU A 615 4.13 31.22 -7.07
C LEU A 615 5.30 31.47 -8.00
N TYR A 616 6.30 30.57 -8.01
CA TYR A 616 7.42 30.66 -8.94
C TYR A 616 6.96 30.54 -10.41
N GLY A 617 6.02 29.65 -10.72
CA GLY A 617 5.40 29.55 -12.04
C GLY A 617 4.69 30.85 -12.47
N GLU A 618 3.95 31.48 -11.56
CA GLU A 618 3.27 32.74 -11.78
C GLU A 618 4.28 33.91 -11.98
N ILE A 619 5.37 33.95 -11.21
CA ILE A 619 6.46 34.91 -11.39
C ILE A 619 7.06 34.76 -12.80
N LEU A 620 7.34 33.55 -13.24
CA LEU A 620 7.89 33.28 -14.57
C LEU A 620 6.94 33.68 -15.69
N ARG A 621 5.62 33.50 -15.48
CA ARG A 621 4.57 34.01 -16.40
C ARG A 621 4.58 35.53 -16.45
N SER A 622 4.57 36.17 -15.30
CA SER A 622 4.58 37.64 -15.22
C SER A 622 5.83 38.29 -15.84
N LEU A 623 6.95 37.57 -15.83
CA LEU A 623 8.17 37.94 -16.53
C LEU A 623 8.14 37.56 -18.02
N GLY A 624 7.08 36.94 -18.53
CA GLY A 624 6.97 36.48 -19.92
C GLY A 624 7.95 35.35 -20.30
N VAL A 625 8.39 34.57 -19.32
CA VAL A 625 9.27 33.41 -19.50
C VAL A 625 8.46 32.16 -19.82
N LEU A 626 7.31 32.01 -19.15
CA LEU A 626 6.33 30.95 -19.40
C LEU A 626 5.04 31.57 -19.94
N ARG A 627 4.35 30.85 -20.81
CA ARG A 627 3.11 31.35 -21.44
C ARG A 627 1.92 31.33 -20.47
N ARG A 628 1.79 30.27 -19.66
CA ARG A 628 0.65 30.02 -18.76
C ARG A 628 1.04 30.11 -17.28
N GLY A 629 2.24 29.69 -16.92
CA GLY A 629 2.74 29.70 -15.53
C GLY A 629 2.01 28.75 -14.56
N HIS A 630 1.09 27.92 -15.04
CA HIS A 630 0.35 26.97 -14.21
C HIS A 630 1.25 25.86 -13.63
N LEU A 631 0.86 25.30 -12.52
CA LEU A 631 1.55 24.18 -11.89
C LEU A 631 0.85 22.86 -12.25
N LYS A 632 1.60 21.93 -12.83
CA LYS A 632 1.18 20.52 -12.94
C LYS A 632 1.94 19.69 -11.90
N GLU A 633 1.26 19.33 -10.83
CA GLU A 633 1.78 18.45 -9.79
C GLU A 633 1.65 16.99 -10.23
N VAL A 634 2.71 16.22 -10.05
CA VAL A 634 2.78 14.79 -10.35
C VAL A 634 3.64 14.08 -9.32
N SER A 635 3.39 12.79 -9.15
CA SER A 635 4.17 11.88 -8.31
C SER A 635 4.70 10.72 -9.15
N ARG A 636 5.38 9.75 -8.54
CA ARG A 636 5.84 8.54 -9.23
C ARG A 636 4.72 7.84 -10.01
N VAL A 637 3.53 7.68 -9.44
CA VAL A 637 2.41 6.98 -10.08
C VAL A 637 1.86 7.64 -11.34
N ASP A 638 2.09 8.95 -11.48
CA ASP A 638 1.70 9.71 -12.66
C ASP A 638 2.71 9.61 -13.80
N LEU A 639 3.97 9.31 -13.50
CA LEU A 639 5.10 9.27 -14.43
C LEU A 639 5.48 7.86 -14.83
N VAL A 640 5.46 6.94 -13.89
CA VAL A 640 5.87 5.56 -14.10
C VAL A 640 4.67 4.75 -14.54
N GLY A 641 4.80 4.11 -15.67
CA GLY A 641 3.82 3.17 -16.18
C GLY A 641 4.03 1.79 -15.57
N GLU A 642 3.02 0.99 -15.62
CA GLU A 642 3.04 -0.39 -15.12
C GLU A 642 3.66 -1.37 -16.11
N HIS A 643 3.97 -0.90 -17.35
CA HIS A 643 4.43 -1.75 -18.45
C HIS A 643 5.62 -1.14 -19.18
N ILE A 644 6.45 -2.01 -19.78
CA ILE A 644 7.58 -1.59 -20.63
C ILE A 644 7.08 -0.67 -21.74
N GLY A 645 7.61 0.56 -21.81
CA GLY A 645 7.24 1.57 -22.81
C GLY A 645 6.05 2.46 -22.42
N SER A 646 5.23 2.11 -21.42
CA SER A 646 4.15 2.97 -20.94
C SER A 646 4.68 4.11 -20.06
N THR A 647 5.81 3.91 -19.40
CA THR A 647 6.49 4.93 -18.60
C THR A 647 6.91 6.13 -19.43
N ALA A 648 7.55 5.91 -20.60
CA ALA A 648 7.91 6.98 -21.49
C ALA A 648 6.69 7.77 -21.98
N ILE A 649 5.60 7.09 -22.31
CA ILE A 649 4.33 7.70 -22.75
C ILE A 649 3.70 8.52 -21.62
N ARG A 650 3.52 7.95 -20.42
CA ARG A 650 2.96 8.66 -19.25
C ARG A 650 3.81 9.88 -18.87
N THR A 651 5.11 9.70 -18.84
CA THR A 651 6.04 10.79 -18.55
C THR A 651 5.92 11.89 -19.59
N GLN A 652 5.81 11.53 -20.88
CA GLN A 652 5.61 12.50 -21.96
C GLN A 652 4.27 13.20 -21.84
N GLU A 653 3.18 12.49 -21.57
CA GLU A 653 1.83 13.09 -21.37
C GLU A 653 1.81 14.05 -20.18
N ALA A 654 2.43 13.69 -19.05
CA ALA A 654 2.54 14.55 -17.88
C ALA A 654 3.33 15.83 -18.22
N PHE A 655 4.41 15.69 -18.97
CA PHE A 655 5.23 16.80 -19.43
C PHE A 655 4.47 17.70 -20.41
N GLU A 656 3.73 17.13 -21.37
CA GLU A 656 2.89 17.89 -22.33
C GLU A 656 1.81 18.72 -21.61
N LYS A 657 1.19 18.16 -20.56
CA LYS A 657 0.21 18.87 -19.72
C LYS A 657 0.84 20.04 -18.92
N ALA A 658 2.14 20.03 -18.72
CA ALA A 658 2.89 21.10 -18.05
C ALA A 658 3.43 22.16 -19.01
N LYS A 659 3.28 21.99 -20.34
CA LYS A 659 3.80 22.95 -21.33
C LYS A 659 3.26 24.36 -21.14
N GLY A 660 4.16 25.32 -21.11
CA GLY A 660 3.88 26.73 -20.79
C GLY A 660 3.81 27.00 -19.29
N GLY A 661 4.12 26.02 -18.42
CA GLY A 661 4.05 26.12 -16.97
C GLY A 661 5.17 25.37 -16.24
N VAL A 662 4.88 24.93 -15.03
CA VAL A 662 5.80 24.22 -14.14
C VAL A 662 5.34 22.77 -13.96
N LEU A 663 6.22 21.81 -14.22
CA LEU A 663 6.06 20.42 -13.81
C LEU A 663 6.70 20.24 -12.42
N PHE A 664 5.87 20.01 -11.43
CA PHE A 664 6.32 19.76 -10.06
C PHE A 664 6.22 18.27 -9.75
N ILE A 665 7.35 17.65 -9.47
CA ILE A 665 7.44 16.22 -9.15
C ILE A 665 7.67 16.07 -7.66
N ASP A 666 6.64 15.69 -6.92
CA ASP A 666 6.76 15.46 -5.48
C ASP A 666 7.31 14.06 -5.21
N GLU A 667 8.06 13.95 -4.13
CA GLU A 667 8.76 12.72 -3.73
C GLU A 667 9.59 12.11 -4.88
N ALA A 668 10.30 12.96 -5.64
CA ALA A 668 11.02 12.55 -6.85
C ALA A 668 12.05 11.43 -6.62
N TYR A 669 12.56 11.27 -5.41
CA TYR A 669 13.43 10.15 -5.01
C TYR A 669 12.76 8.78 -5.20
N ALA A 670 11.43 8.72 -5.16
CA ALA A 670 10.70 7.49 -5.44
C ALA A 670 10.90 6.98 -6.89
N LEU A 671 11.36 7.82 -7.82
CA LEU A 671 11.74 7.42 -9.18
C LEU A 671 13.06 6.64 -9.25
N ALA A 672 13.91 6.69 -8.20
CA ALA A 672 15.18 5.98 -8.13
C ALA A 672 15.38 5.29 -6.77
N PRO A 673 14.57 4.27 -6.43
CA PRO A 673 14.72 3.53 -5.19
C PRO A 673 16.05 2.78 -5.16
N GLN A 674 16.68 2.72 -3.97
CA GLN A 674 18.05 2.20 -3.80
C GLN A 674 18.19 0.68 -4.08
N ASP A 675 17.10 -0.09 -4.05
CA ASP A 675 17.12 -1.55 -4.11
C ASP A 675 16.48 -2.15 -5.39
N ALA A 676 16.16 -1.37 -6.40
CA ALA A 676 15.41 -1.84 -7.57
C ALA A 676 16.31 -2.29 -8.74
N GLY A 677 16.39 -3.59 -8.97
CA GLY A 677 17.18 -4.20 -10.06
C GLY A 677 16.69 -3.86 -11.48
N ARG A 678 15.42 -3.61 -11.73
CA ARG A 678 14.80 -3.10 -12.97
C ARG A 678 13.60 -2.25 -12.60
N ASP A 679 13.83 -0.99 -12.30
CA ASP A 679 12.77 -0.05 -11.99
C ASP A 679 12.48 0.84 -13.20
N PHE A 680 11.20 0.88 -13.63
CA PHE A 680 10.74 1.78 -14.70
C PHE A 680 10.89 3.27 -14.34
N GLY A 681 11.11 3.60 -13.08
CA GLY A 681 11.46 4.96 -12.67
C GLY A 681 12.71 5.49 -13.37
N ARG A 682 13.65 4.61 -13.72
CA ARG A 682 14.83 4.98 -14.52
C ARG A 682 14.46 5.42 -15.94
N GLU A 683 13.51 4.74 -16.57
CA GLU A 683 12.95 5.10 -17.87
C GLU A 683 12.22 6.45 -17.81
N ALA A 684 11.48 6.72 -16.71
CA ALA A 684 10.87 8.03 -16.48
C ALA A 684 11.93 9.13 -16.35
N ILE A 685 12.99 8.89 -15.60
CA ILE A 685 14.10 9.84 -15.42
C ILE A 685 14.78 10.11 -16.77
N ASP A 686 15.12 9.09 -17.54
CA ASP A 686 15.80 9.25 -18.84
C ASP A 686 14.90 10.01 -19.84
N THR A 687 13.60 9.73 -19.83
CA THR A 687 12.60 10.45 -20.65
C THR A 687 12.47 11.91 -20.20
N LEU A 688 12.39 12.19 -18.90
CA LEU A 688 12.35 13.55 -18.36
C LEU A 688 13.59 14.33 -18.73
N VAL A 689 14.79 13.75 -18.59
CA VAL A 689 16.07 14.37 -18.92
C VAL A 689 16.10 14.79 -20.39
N LYS A 690 15.58 13.97 -21.30
CA LYS A 690 15.47 14.27 -22.71
C LYS A 690 14.45 15.40 -22.96
N LEU A 691 13.26 15.32 -22.40
CA LEU A 691 12.20 16.32 -22.58
C LEU A 691 12.62 17.69 -22.01
N MET A 692 13.35 17.72 -20.89
CA MET A 692 13.90 18.95 -20.29
C MET A 692 14.92 19.64 -21.22
N GLU A 693 15.66 18.90 -22.03
CA GLU A 693 16.56 19.48 -23.02
C GLU A 693 15.79 19.96 -24.25
N ASP A 694 14.90 19.13 -24.78
CA ASP A 694 14.16 19.40 -26.02
C ASP A 694 13.18 20.60 -25.85
N HIS A 695 12.62 20.80 -24.63
CA HIS A 695 11.62 21.81 -24.29
C HIS A 695 12.06 22.78 -23.19
N ARG A 696 13.35 23.04 -23.07
CA ARG A 696 13.95 23.85 -21.99
C ARG A 696 13.38 25.27 -21.84
N ASP A 697 12.77 25.82 -22.90
CA ASP A 697 12.18 27.14 -22.91
C ASP A 697 10.67 27.13 -22.65
N ASP A 698 10.02 25.98 -22.74
CA ASP A 698 8.57 25.82 -22.62
C ASP A 698 8.10 25.30 -21.25
N VAL A 699 8.94 24.58 -20.52
CA VAL A 699 8.59 23.94 -19.24
C VAL A 699 9.70 24.14 -18.21
N VAL A 700 9.31 24.48 -17.00
CA VAL A 700 10.20 24.43 -15.84
C VAL A 700 9.90 23.18 -15.03
N VAL A 701 10.90 22.38 -14.74
CA VAL A 701 10.76 21.20 -13.90
C VAL A 701 11.30 21.50 -12.50
N ILE A 702 10.50 21.21 -11.49
CA ILE A 702 10.87 21.28 -10.07
C ILE A 702 10.70 19.88 -9.48
N VAL A 703 11.78 19.33 -8.91
CA VAL A 703 11.74 18.06 -8.17
C VAL A 703 11.80 18.34 -6.69
N ALA A 704 10.97 17.67 -5.92
CA ALA A 704 10.83 17.90 -4.48
C ALA A 704 10.94 16.58 -3.68
N GLY A 705 11.43 16.68 -2.44
CA GLY A 705 11.52 15.54 -1.52
C GLY A 705 12.30 15.85 -0.25
N TYR A 706 12.56 14.82 0.54
CA TYR A 706 13.41 14.93 1.74
C TYR A 706 14.86 15.16 1.36
N THR A 707 15.59 15.87 2.21
CA THR A 707 16.97 16.32 1.89
C THR A 707 17.90 15.16 1.57
N THR A 708 17.99 14.17 2.43
CA THR A 708 18.88 13.02 2.28
C THR A 708 18.52 12.17 1.05
N GLU A 709 17.25 11.90 0.85
CA GLU A 709 16.72 11.12 -0.27
C GLU A 709 16.95 11.84 -1.61
N MET A 710 16.78 13.17 -1.63
CA MET A 710 17.05 13.98 -2.84
C MET A 710 18.54 14.08 -3.18
N GLU A 711 19.44 14.09 -2.20
CA GLU A 711 20.88 13.98 -2.42
C GLU A 711 21.25 12.66 -3.12
N HIS A 712 20.68 11.55 -2.63
CA HIS A 712 20.85 10.24 -3.27
C HIS A 712 20.24 10.19 -4.68
N PHE A 713 19.04 10.74 -4.87
CA PHE A 713 18.40 10.84 -6.17
C PHE A 713 19.26 11.56 -7.20
N LEU A 714 19.81 12.72 -6.86
CA LEU A 714 20.69 13.49 -7.73
C LEU A 714 22.02 12.77 -8.00
N ALA A 715 22.57 12.07 -7.01
CA ALA A 715 23.80 11.30 -7.17
C ALA A 715 23.61 10.05 -8.04
N SER A 716 22.40 9.48 -8.11
CA SER A 716 22.11 8.27 -8.87
C SER A 716 22.12 8.45 -10.39
N ASN A 717 21.93 9.69 -10.89
CA ASN A 717 21.90 10.00 -12.32
C ASN A 717 22.60 11.34 -12.62
N PRO A 718 23.85 11.29 -13.17
CA PRO A 718 24.60 12.51 -13.53
C PRO A 718 23.86 13.41 -14.55
N GLY A 719 23.03 12.82 -15.42
CA GLY A 719 22.21 13.54 -16.38
C GLY A 719 21.18 14.44 -15.69
N VAL A 720 20.57 13.96 -14.61
CA VAL A 720 19.63 14.73 -13.77
C VAL A 720 20.37 15.87 -13.06
N ALA A 721 21.45 15.56 -12.35
CA ALA A 721 22.22 16.55 -11.59
C ALA A 721 22.70 17.72 -12.46
N SER A 722 23.06 17.47 -13.72
CA SER A 722 23.56 18.52 -14.63
C SER A 722 22.47 19.50 -15.11
N ARG A 723 21.19 19.16 -15.02
CA ARG A 723 20.07 19.98 -15.52
C ARG A 723 19.45 20.88 -14.45
N PHE A 724 19.55 20.47 -13.19
CA PHE A 724 19.08 21.30 -12.09
C PHE A 724 20.14 22.33 -11.68
N SER A 725 19.74 23.59 -11.68
CA SER A 725 20.67 24.71 -11.47
C SER A 725 20.91 25.03 -9.99
N ARG A 726 19.90 24.79 -9.17
CA ARG A 726 19.89 25.14 -7.75
C ARG A 726 19.04 24.20 -6.91
N THR A 727 19.51 24.01 -5.68
CA THR A 727 18.74 23.37 -4.62
C THR A 727 18.27 24.45 -3.64
N ILE A 728 16.97 24.51 -3.39
CA ILE A 728 16.34 25.41 -2.41
C ILE A 728 15.89 24.54 -1.23
N SER A 729 16.44 24.84 -0.05
CA SER A 729 16.14 24.10 1.18
C SER A 729 15.04 24.77 1.98
N PHE A 730 14.02 24.01 2.32
CA PHE A 730 12.91 24.39 3.15
C PHE A 730 13.16 23.87 4.57
N GLY A 731 13.49 24.78 5.50
CA GLY A 731 13.67 24.42 6.91
C GLY A 731 12.35 24.17 7.61
N ASP A 732 12.42 23.48 8.74
CA ASP A 732 11.25 23.32 9.62
C ASP A 732 10.87 24.64 10.26
N TYR A 733 9.57 24.87 10.40
CA TYR A 733 9.05 26.08 11.04
C TYR A 733 9.38 26.12 12.54
N ALA A 734 9.70 27.34 13.02
CA ALA A 734 9.79 27.61 14.45
C ALA A 734 8.39 27.58 15.12
N PRO A 735 8.29 27.37 16.42
CA PRO A 735 6.99 27.41 17.12
C PRO A 735 6.20 28.70 16.89
N GLU A 736 6.90 29.82 16.79
CA GLU A 736 6.34 31.14 16.52
C GLU A 736 5.76 31.24 15.11
N GLU A 737 6.42 30.64 14.12
CA GLU A 737 5.96 30.57 12.75
C GLU A 737 4.74 29.65 12.61
N LEU A 738 4.72 28.52 13.34
CA LEU A 738 3.56 27.63 13.38
C LEU A 738 2.32 28.31 14.01
N LEU A 739 2.55 29.15 15.05
CA LEU A 739 1.48 29.97 15.62
C LEU A 739 0.91 30.95 14.59
N LEU A 740 1.78 31.64 13.84
CA LEU A 740 1.35 32.58 12.78
C LEU A 740 0.54 31.86 11.70
N ILE A 741 0.88 30.60 11.35
CA ILE A 741 0.10 29.80 10.41
C ILE A 741 -1.30 29.50 10.98
N VAL A 742 -1.41 29.21 12.29
CA VAL A 742 -2.71 29.00 12.94
C VAL A 742 -3.51 30.30 12.99
N GLU A 743 -2.88 31.45 13.29
CA GLU A 743 -3.52 32.75 13.29
C GLU A 743 -4.07 33.12 11.90
N GLN A 744 -3.27 32.90 10.85
CA GLN A 744 -3.72 33.12 9.48
C GLN A 744 -4.92 32.21 9.12
N GLN A 745 -4.92 30.94 9.54
CA GLN A 745 -6.05 30.05 9.32
C GLN A 745 -7.27 30.47 10.14
N ALA A 746 -7.08 30.99 11.35
CA ALA A 746 -8.16 31.52 12.16
C ALA A 746 -8.80 32.73 11.49
N ASP A 747 -7.98 33.70 11.02
CA ASP A 747 -8.45 34.88 10.30
C ASP A 747 -9.22 34.52 9.01
N GLU A 748 -8.71 33.54 8.21
CA GLU A 748 -9.37 33.06 7.00
C GLU A 748 -10.76 32.44 7.25
N HIS A 749 -10.98 31.91 8.47
CA HIS A 749 -12.25 31.28 8.87
C HIS A 749 -13.06 32.11 9.86
N GLU A 750 -12.73 33.38 10.03
CA GLU A 750 -13.43 34.32 10.95
C GLU A 750 -13.41 33.88 12.43
N TYR A 751 -12.30 33.22 12.85
CA TYR A 751 -12.01 32.91 14.25
C TYR A 751 -10.94 33.80 14.82
N ASP A 752 -11.04 34.09 16.11
CA ASP A 752 -10.06 34.83 16.90
C ASP A 752 -9.40 33.89 17.93
N LEU A 753 -8.11 34.10 18.19
CA LEU A 753 -7.38 33.39 19.24
C LEU A 753 -7.28 34.26 20.50
N SER A 754 -7.75 33.77 21.63
CA SER A 754 -7.49 34.42 22.92
C SER A 754 -5.99 34.43 23.22
N GLU A 755 -5.51 35.41 24.01
CA GLU A 755 -4.10 35.50 24.42
C GLU A 755 -3.65 34.21 25.12
N GLY A 756 -4.52 33.60 25.91
CA GLY A 756 -4.26 32.32 26.55
C GLY A 756 -4.07 31.17 25.54
N ALA A 757 -4.86 31.16 24.45
CA ALA A 757 -4.75 30.19 23.38
C ALA A 757 -3.42 30.32 22.61
N ARG A 758 -2.99 31.58 22.32
CA ARG A 758 -1.68 31.84 21.69
C ARG A 758 -0.52 31.29 22.52
N GLN A 759 -0.52 31.55 23.80
CA GLN A 759 0.52 31.04 24.70
C GLN A 759 0.49 29.52 24.88
N ALA A 760 -0.71 28.94 24.83
CA ALA A 760 -0.87 27.49 24.91
C ALA A 760 -0.36 26.83 23.62
N LEU A 761 -0.67 27.38 22.44
CA LEU A 761 -0.18 26.94 21.12
C LEU A 761 1.35 27.00 21.03
N LEU A 762 1.97 28.10 21.44
CA LEU A 762 3.45 28.22 21.49
C LEU A 762 4.09 27.09 22.32
N ARG A 763 3.54 26.86 23.51
CA ARG A 763 4.04 25.77 24.39
C ARG A 763 3.78 24.40 23.78
N TYR A 764 2.68 24.21 23.09
CA TYR A 764 2.33 22.97 22.40
C TYR A 764 3.32 22.71 21.27
N PHE A 765 3.53 23.66 20.34
CA PHE A 765 4.48 23.51 19.24
C PHE A 765 5.95 23.38 19.67
N ALA A 766 6.34 24.03 20.77
CA ALA A 766 7.68 23.90 21.32
C ALA A 766 7.98 22.49 21.90
N ARG A 767 6.94 21.71 22.26
CA ARG A 767 7.07 20.35 22.81
C ARG A 767 6.96 19.26 21.77
N LEU A 768 6.47 19.58 20.56
CA LEU A 768 6.35 18.57 19.51
C LEU A 768 7.74 18.06 19.09
N PRO A 769 7.91 16.74 18.97
CA PRO A 769 9.16 16.17 18.50
C PRO A 769 9.37 16.55 17.02
N LYS A 770 10.47 17.24 16.74
CA LYS A 770 10.90 17.58 15.39
C LYS A 770 11.70 16.39 14.82
N GLY A 771 11.04 15.49 14.12
CA GLY A 771 11.63 14.35 13.44
C GLY A 771 11.26 14.32 11.95
N PRO A 772 11.73 13.32 11.18
CA PRO A 772 11.46 13.21 9.74
C PRO A 772 9.96 13.21 9.37
N SER A 773 9.09 12.82 10.30
CA SER A 773 7.63 12.82 10.15
C SER A 773 6.94 14.09 10.65
N PHE A 774 7.69 15.12 11.05
CA PHE A 774 7.11 16.37 11.52
C PHE A 774 6.40 17.11 10.38
N GLY A 775 5.09 17.29 10.50
CA GLY A 775 4.22 17.79 9.44
C GLY A 775 4.24 19.31 9.23
N ASN A 776 5.04 20.07 10.00
CA ASN A 776 5.19 21.53 9.86
C ASN A 776 3.84 22.27 9.73
N GLY A 777 3.62 23.03 8.67
CA GLY A 777 2.38 23.76 8.41
C GLY A 777 1.14 22.86 8.30
N ARG A 778 1.29 21.58 7.91
CA ARG A 778 0.19 20.62 7.98
C ARG A 778 -0.22 20.35 9.42
N THR A 779 0.74 20.21 10.32
CA THR A 779 0.49 20.05 11.77
C THR A 779 -0.19 21.29 12.34
N ALA A 780 0.23 22.50 11.95
CA ALA A 780 -0.42 23.74 12.39
C ALA A 780 -1.90 23.80 11.95
N ARG A 781 -2.21 23.45 10.69
CA ARG A 781 -3.59 23.39 10.17
C ARG A 781 -4.43 22.34 10.89
N GLN A 782 -3.90 21.12 11.06
CA GLN A 782 -4.58 20.07 11.80
C GLN A 782 -4.86 20.46 13.26
N THR A 783 -3.94 21.21 13.88
CA THR A 783 -4.13 21.72 15.24
C THR A 783 -5.27 22.74 15.27
N PHE A 784 -5.33 23.64 14.28
CA PHE A 784 -6.45 24.58 14.14
C PHE A 784 -7.78 23.86 13.93
N GLU A 785 -7.86 22.93 12.99
CA GLU A 785 -9.05 22.10 12.74
C GLU A 785 -9.54 21.38 14.02
N ALA A 786 -8.61 20.80 14.78
CA ALA A 786 -8.93 20.15 16.03
C ALA A 786 -9.40 21.14 17.13
N MET A 787 -8.89 22.36 17.11
CA MET A 787 -9.38 23.44 17.99
C MET A 787 -10.80 23.85 17.62
N VAL A 788 -11.10 24.02 16.34
CA VAL A 788 -12.44 24.37 15.85
C VAL A 788 -13.46 23.27 16.19
N GLU A 789 -13.09 22.00 16.05
CA GLU A 789 -13.94 20.86 16.42
C GLU A 789 -14.30 20.88 17.93
N ARG A 790 -13.34 21.15 18.79
CA ARG A 790 -13.54 21.22 20.25
C ARG A 790 -14.32 22.46 20.64
N HIS A 791 -14.03 23.58 20.02
CA HIS A 791 -14.79 24.81 20.16
C HIS A 791 -16.27 24.56 19.83
N ALA A 792 -16.57 23.91 18.69
CA ALA A 792 -17.94 23.55 18.31
C ALA A 792 -18.61 22.68 19.38
N GLY A 793 -17.89 21.68 19.93
CA GLY A 793 -18.40 20.84 21.03
C GLY A 793 -18.68 21.62 22.32
N ARG A 794 -17.90 22.68 22.64
CA ARG A 794 -18.09 23.54 23.79
C ARG A 794 -19.30 24.48 23.58
N VAL A 795 -19.36 25.13 22.43
CA VAL A 795 -20.44 26.08 22.09
C VAL A 795 -21.80 25.41 21.97
N ALA A 796 -21.85 24.17 21.46
CA ALA A 796 -23.06 23.38 21.35
C ALA A 796 -23.74 23.10 22.72
N GLN A 797 -23.03 23.24 23.83
CA GLN A 797 -23.57 23.09 25.19
C GLN A 797 -24.11 24.36 25.79
N LEU A 798 -23.91 25.51 25.12
CA LEU A 798 -24.41 26.80 25.56
C LEU A 798 -25.85 26.98 25.08
N PRO A 799 -26.78 27.38 25.94
CA PRO A 799 -28.20 27.55 25.56
C PRO A 799 -28.43 28.76 24.64
N ASP A 800 -27.59 29.81 24.69
CA ASP A 800 -27.71 31.03 23.89
C ASP A 800 -26.31 31.65 23.66
N PRO A 801 -25.51 31.09 22.67
CA PRO A 801 -24.15 31.53 22.45
C PRO A 801 -24.09 32.94 21.85
N THR A 802 -23.22 33.80 22.39
CA THR A 802 -22.92 35.13 21.86
C THR A 802 -22.03 35.02 20.61
N THR A 803 -21.90 36.13 19.86
CA THR A 803 -20.97 36.22 18.72
C THR A 803 -19.54 35.91 19.16
N GLU A 804 -19.12 36.40 20.34
CA GLU A 804 -17.79 36.11 20.91
C GLU A 804 -17.61 34.61 21.23
N ASP A 805 -18.66 33.97 21.75
CA ASP A 805 -18.63 32.52 21.97
C ASP A 805 -18.49 31.70 20.66
N LEU A 806 -19.00 32.24 19.54
CA LEU A 806 -18.96 31.60 18.23
C LEU A 806 -17.63 31.82 17.49
N THR A 807 -16.84 32.82 17.85
CA THR A 807 -15.61 33.17 17.11
C THR A 807 -14.33 32.97 17.92
N LEU A 808 -14.36 33.01 19.27
CA LEU A 808 -13.15 33.05 20.08
C LEU A 808 -12.71 31.63 20.56
N LEU A 809 -11.50 31.24 20.14
CA LEU A 809 -10.84 30.02 20.55
C LEU A 809 -10.06 30.21 21.86
N TYR A 810 -10.26 29.31 22.81
CA TYR A 810 -9.64 29.31 24.13
C TYR A 810 -8.56 28.22 24.30
N PRO A 811 -7.71 28.30 25.34
CA PRO A 811 -6.69 27.24 25.61
C PRO A 811 -7.27 25.83 25.78
N GLU A 812 -8.52 25.72 26.25
CA GLU A 812 -9.23 24.46 26.47
C GLU A 812 -9.65 23.76 25.16
N ASP A 813 -9.74 24.54 24.07
CA ASP A 813 -10.01 24.03 22.74
C ASP A 813 -8.77 23.36 22.09
N LEU A 814 -7.56 23.56 22.67
CA LEU A 814 -6.33 22.93 22.20
C LEU A 814 -6.38 21.40 22.43
N PRO A 815 -5.96 20.57 21.45
CA PRO A 815 -5.87 19.14 21.65
C PRO A 815 -4.90 18.82 22.80
N ARG A 816 -5.34 17.97 23.73
CA ARG A 816 -4.46 17.48 24.78
C ARG A 816 -3.39 16.63 24.10
N SER A 817 -2.12 16.97 24.32
CA SER A 817 -1.02 16.10 23.84
C SER A 817 -1.19 14.71 24.44
N ALA A 818 -1.30 13.70 23.56
CA ALA A 818 -1.35 12.30 23.98
C ALA A 818 -0.06 11.87 24.69
#